data_af879bcef66e8ed2163e80644b719afc
#
_entry.id   af879bcef66e8ed2163e80644b719afc
#
_cell.length_a   1.000
_cell.length_b   1.000
_cell.length_c   1.000
_cell.angle_alpha   90.00
_cell.angle_beta   90.00
_cell.angle_gamma   90.00
#
_symmetry.space_group_name_H-M   'P 1'
#
loop_
_entity.id
_entity.type
_entity.pdbx_description
1 polymer ?
#
loop_
_entity_poly.entity_id
_entity_poly.type
_entity_poly.pdbx_seq_one_letter_code
_entity_poly.pdbx_strand_id
1 'polypeptide(L)'
;LEYLARVVFTSAPQPDGTVIAYPDTLVGTDSHTTMVNGLGVLGWGVGGIEAEAAMLGQPVSMLVPQVVGFRMTGKLQEGTTATDLVLTVTEALRKLGVVGKFVEFYGPGIAELPLADRATIANMAPEYGATCGIFPVDKETLAYLRLTGRSEEHIALVEAYLRAQGLFHTDDAPEATYSATLSLDLSTVEPSVAGPKRPQDRVLLSDVPASFQQQLPNLLGLTGNKGVARQMVRWEGEGGHTSATGDATSAIATPARTVNSPLVPVATLTAGPASIHVEAPITSVRARYGVDPDRYLDHGSIVIAAITSCTNTSNPYVMIAAGLLAKKAVEKGLRTPPWVKTSLAPGSRVVTDYYVKSGLMPYLDELRFQVVGYGCTTCIGNSGPLPTDVSRSIEDHGLVAVSVLSGNRNFEGRISPEVRANYLMSPPLVVAYALVGTINHNFTTDPIGLDQARNPVFLKDIWPTQQEVLDTVQSSISADMFTKQYSTVSDGDQNWQNLTFPSGDTYGWEPDSTYIRKAPYFDGMPATPAPVEDIRAARCLAVLGDSVTTDHISPAGSIKLNGPAGKYLIEHGVAPADFNSYGSRRGNHEVMVRGTFANVRLRNKMAPGTEGGVTRLLPELTPMSIYDASIEYARRGTPLAILAGKEYGSGSSRDWAAKGPRLLGIRFVIAESYERIHRSNLVGMGILPLQFEQGETAESLGLTGEEIFHIEGLKNMLDSKFAAGKNILVKAENMTGTTHEFPVTVRIDTPQEILYYQHGGILQYVLRQLAGKA
;
A
#
# COMPACT_ATOMS: atom_id res chain seq x y z
N LEU A 1 -10.41 0.88 14.90
CA LEU A 1 -10.47 -0.28 15.75
C LEU A 1 -10.70 0.09 17.22
N GLU A 2 -9.81 0.86 17.80
CA GLU A 2 -9.79 1.24 19.23
C GLU A 2 -11.01 2.08 19.68
N TYR A 3 -11.68 2.79 18.77
CA TYR A 3 -12.74 3.74 19.11
C TYR A 3 -14.07 3.43 18.41
N LEU A 4 -14.08 3.36 17.08
CA LEU A 4 -15.32 3.27 16.31
C LEU A 4 -15.96 1.88 16.32
N ALA A 5 -15.17 0.81 16.27
CA ALA A 5 -15.69 -0.55 16.19
C ALA A 5 -16.37 -0.99 17.49
N ARG A 6 -17.61 -1.45 17.37
CA ARG A 6 -18.44 -1.84 18.51
C ARG A 6 -18.80 -3.32 18.57
N VAL A 7 -18.60 -4.06 17.47
CA VAL A 7 -18.97 -5.46 17.28
C VAL A 7 -20.50 -5.67 17.23
N VAL A 8 -21.25 -5.08 18.18
CA VAL A 8 -22.74 -5.11 18.19
C VAL A 8 -23.26 -3.70 18.47
N PHE A 9 -24.23 -3.29 17.68
CA PHE A 9 -24.99 -2.07 17.87
C PHE A 9 -26.40 -2.37 18.41
N THR A 10 -27.04 -1.33 18.94
CA THR A 10 -28.46 -1.35 19.29
C THR A 10 -29.18 -0.21 18.57
N SER A 11 -30.44 -0.47 18.15
CA SER A 11 -31.32 0.57 17.62
C SER A 11 -31.76 1.54 18.72
N ALA A 12 -32.28 2.70 18.29
CA ALA A 12 -33.16 3.45 19.19
C ALA A 12 -34.38 2.60 19.59
N PRO A 13 -34.97 2.83 20.78
CA PRO A 13 -36.18 2.14 21.18
C PRO A 13 -37.30 2.31 20.13
N GLN A 14 -37.91 1.19 19.73
CA GLN A 14 -39.09 1.19 18.86
C GLN A 14 -40.32 1.76 19.61
N PRO A 15 -41.42 2.08 18.91
CA PRO A 15 -42.62 2.59 19.57
C PRO A 15 -43.22 1.67 20.64
N ASP A 16 -42.95 0.36 20.57
CA ASP A 16 -43.36 -0.65 21.56
C ASP A 16 -42.34 -0.83 22.68
N GLY A 17 -41.25 -0.04 22.71
CA GLY A 17 -40.17 -0.14 23.66
C GLY A 17 -39.12 -1.19 23.34
N THR A 18 -39.25 -1.94 22.23
CA THR A 18 -38.28 -2.95 21.81
C THR A 18 -37.00 -2.30 21.33
N VAL A 19 -35.84 -2.88 21.70
CA VAL A 19 -34.52 -2.48 21.20
C VAL A 19 -33.95 -3.63 20.39
N ILE A 20 -33.57 -3.36 19.15
CA ILE A 20 -33.00 -4.35 18.24
C ILE A 20 -31.49 -4.31 18.34
N ALA A 21 -30.85 -5.46 18.67
CA ALA A 21 -29.42 -5.63 18.57
C ALA A 21 -29.06 -6.17 17.17
N TYR A 22 -27.96 -5.68 16.59
CA TYR A 22 -27.47 -6.10 15.26
C TYR A 22 -25.95 -5.98 15.17
N PRO A 23 -25.29 -6.76 14.26
CA PRO A 23 -23.83 -6.75 14.14
C PRO A 23 -23.34 -5.43 13.55
N ASP A 24 -22.15 -5.02 14.01
CA ASP A 24 -21.40 -3.93 13.39
C ASP A 24 -20.81 -4.39 12.06
N THR A 25 -20.92 -3.55 11.04
CA THR A 25 -20.31 -3.75 9.72
C THR A 25 -19.68 -2.45 9.23
N LEU A 26 -18.62 -2.55 8.41
CA LEU A 26 -17.89 -1.38 7.96
C LEU A 26 -17.51 -1.47 6.49
N VAL A 27 -17.76 -0.41 5.74
CA VAL A 27 -17.10 -0.14 4.45
C VAL A 27 -16.28 1.14 4.56
N GLY A 28 -15.09 1.16 3.99
CA GLY A 28 -14.21 2.32 4.09
C GLY A 28 -13.21 2.42 2.95
N THR A 29 -12.75 3.64 2.70
CA THR A 29 -11.74 3.92 1.67
C THR A 29 -10.30 3.73 2.16
N ASP A 30 -10.11 3.62 3.47
CA ASP A 30 -8.81 3.39 4.07
C ASP A 30 -8.34 1.94 3.82
N SER A 31 -7.06 1.78 3.51
CA SER A 31 -6.48 0.45 3.30
C SER A 31 -6.45 -0.41 4.56
N HIS A 32 -6.64 0.20 5.73
CA HIS A 32 -6.72 -0.47 7.02
C HIS A 32 -8.16 -0.79 7.46
N THR A 33 -9.17 -0.56 6.63
CA THR A 33 -10.58 -0.87 6.92
C THR A 33 -10.75 -2.33 7.35
N THR A 34 -10.06 -3.25 6.68
CA THR A 34 -10.13 -4.69 6.97
C THR A 34 -9.55 -5.08 8.34
N MET A 35 -8.85 -4.19 9.04
CA MET A 35 -8.34 -4.44 10.39
C MET A 35 -9.46 -4.79 11.38
N VAL A 36 -10.68 -4.26 11.20
CA VAL A 36 -11.83 -4.54 12.06
C VAL A 36 -12.25 -6.02 12.03
N ASN A 37 -11.87 -6.76 10.99
CA ASN A 37 -12.17 -8.18 10.89
C ASN A 37 -11.46 -9.01 11.98
N GLY A 38 -10.37 -8.49 12.56
CA GLY A 38 -9.72 -9.05 13.73
C GLY A 38 -10.61 -9.06 14.98
N LEU A 39 -11.58 -8.11 15.06
CA LEU A 39 -12.62 -8.06 16.10
C LEU A 39 -13.87 -8.89 15.77
N GLY A 40 -13.91 -9.57 14.63
CA GLY A 40 -15.11 -10.23 14.15
C GLY A 40 -16.16 -9.28 13.55
N VAL A 41 -15.79 -8.03 13.29
CA VAL A 41 -16.62 -7.07 12.55
C VAL A 41 -16.39 -7.27 11.06
N LEU A 42 -17.46 -7.48 10.29
CA LEU A 42 -17.35 -7.64 8.84
C LEU A 42 -17.09 -6.28 8.19
N GLY A 43 -15.86 -6.11 7.68
CA GLY A 43 -15.42 -4.89 7.06
C GLY A 43 -14.55 -5.11 5.83
N TRP A 44 -14.72 -4.27 4.80
CA TRP A 44 -13.88 -4.31 3.60
C TRP A 44 -13.67 -2.95 2.96
N GLY A 45 -12.58 -2.85 2.19
CA GLY A 45 -12.23 -1.65 1.44
C GLY A 45 -13.11 -1.46 0.21
N VAL A 46 -13.50 -0.21 -0.03
CA VAL A 46 -14.21 0.26 -1.24
C VAL A 46 -13.43 1.42 -1.87
N GLY A 47 -13.69 1.72 -3.14
CA GLY A 47 -13.16 2.93 -3.79
C GLY A 47 -13.84 4.20 -3.26
N GLY A 48 -13.18 5.35 -3.46
CA GLY A 48 -13.74 6.65 -3.06
C GLY A 48 -15.12 6.90 -3.67
N ILE A 49 -15.31 6.56 -4.95
CA ILE A 49 -16.59 6.71 -5.65
C ILE A 49 -17.70 5.82 -5.07
N GLU A 50 -17.39 4.60 -4.65
CA GLU A 50 -18.38 3.75 -3.97
C GLU A 50 -18.73 4.30 -2.59
N ALA A 51 -17.73 4.85 -1.86
CA ALA A 51 -17.96 5.47 -0.57
C ALA A 51 -18.83 6.74 -0.70
N GLU A 52 -18.54 7.60 -1.68
CA GLU A 52 -19.34 8.79 -2.00
C GLU A 52 -20.80 8.39 -2.30
N ALA A 53 -21.01 7.33 -3.09
CA ALA A 53 -22.34 6.80 -3.38
C ALA A 53 -23.04 6.26 -2.13
N ALA A 54 -22.32 5.51 -1.28
CA ALA A 54 -22.86 4.99 -0.02
C ALA A 54 -23.26 6.11 0.95
N MET A 55 -22.48 7.19 1.04
CA MET A 55 -22.82 8.38 1.83
C MET A 55 -24.10 9.07 1.32
N LEU A 56 -24.41 8.93 0.03
CA LEU A 56 -25.64 9.43 -0.60
C LEU A 56 -26.80 8.43 -0.53
N GLY A 57 -26.65 7.33 0.23
CA GLY A 57 -27.70 6.34 0.46
C GLY A 57 -27.75 5.19 -0.56
N GLN A 58 -26.75 5.10 -1.46
CA GLN A 58 -26.67 3.99 -2.41
C GLN A 58 -26.16 2.72 -1.71
N PRO A 59 -26.88 1.59 -1.77
CA PRO A 59 -26.39 0.34 -1.19
C PRO A 59 -25.18 -0.19 -1.98
N VAL A 60 -24.18 -0.72 -1.25
CA VAL A 60 -23.06 -1.44 -1.84
C VAL A 60 -23.49 -2.88 -2.10
N SER A 61 -23.54 -3.28 -3.36
CA SER A 61 -23.89 -4.64 -3.76
C SER A 61 -22.66 -5.47 -4.14
N MET A 62 -22.66 -6.75 -3.74
CA MET A 62 -21.64 -7.69 -4.18
C MET A 62 -22.26 -9.06 -4.46
N LEU A 63 -21.60 -9.86 -5.29
CA LEU A 63 -21.92 -11.27 -5.42
C LEU A 63 -21.60 -12.00 -4.11
N VAL A 64 -22.41 -12.99 -3.73
CA VAL A 64 -22.12 -13.83 -2.57
C VAL A 64 -20.74 -14.48 -2.78
N PRO A 65 -19.74 -14.16 -1.92
CA PRO A 65 -18.38 -14.62 -2.13
C PRO A 65 -18.21 -16.09 -1.75
N GLN A 66 -17.25 -16.74 -2.38
CA GLN A 66 -16.71 -17.99 -1.86
C GLN A 66 -15.95 -17.71 -0.57
N VAL A 67 -15.99 -18.64 0.38
CA VAL A 67 -15.25 -18.53 1.63
C VAL A 67 -14.13 -19.57 1.66
N VAL A 68 -12.91 -19.11 1.90
CA VAL A 68 -11.73 -19.95 2.12
C VAL A 68 -11.47 -20.06 3.61
N GLY A 69 -11.44 -21.25 4.14
CA GLY A 69 -11.06 -21.50 5.53
C GLY A 69 -9.53 -21.56 5.68
N PHE A 70 -8.98 -20.79 6.62
CA PHE A 70 -7.56 -20.82 6.95
C PHE A 70 -7.40 -21.38 8.38
N ARG A 71 -7.00 -22.66 8.48
CA ARG A 71 -6.87 -23.37 9.74
C ARG A 71 -5.51 -23.11 10.39
N MET A 72 -5.50 -22.61 11.62
CA MET A 72 -4.30 -22.35 12.41
C MET A 72 -4.18 -23.37 13.55
N THR A 73 -2.95 -23.90 13.73
CA THR A 73 -2.61 -24.85 14.80
C THR A 73 -1.28 -24.45 15.45
N GLY A 74 -0.98 -25.01 16.62
CA GLY A 74 0.27 -24.71 17.33
C GLY A 74 0.34 -23.28 17.84
N LYS A 75 1.55 -22.82 18.15
CA LYS A 75 1.83 -21.43 18.62
C LYS A 75 3.12 -20.91 18.02
N LEU A 76 3.26 -19.58 17.95
CA LEU A 76 4.48 -18.92 17.46
C LEU A 76 5.66 -19.23 18.37
N GLN A 77 6.83 -19.42 17.77
CA GLN A 77 8.09 -19.62 18.48
C GLN A 77 8.67 -18.30 18.99
N GLU A 78 9.51 -18.37 20.03
CA GLU A 78 10.25 -17.21 20.50
C GLU A 78 11.16 -16.65 19.38
N GLY A 79 11.19 -15.32 19.23
CA GLY A 79 11.92 -14.65 18.17
C GLY A 79 11.10 -14.35 16.93
N THR A 80 9.90 -14.95 16.77
CA THR A 80 8.96 -14.62 15.70
C THR A 80 7.94 -13.57 16.14
N THR A 81 7.42 -12.82 15.20
CA THR A 81 6.48 -11.71 15.42
C THR A 81 5.19 -11.89 14.61
N ALA A 82 4.15 -11.13 14.97
CA ALA A 82 2.93 -11.05 14.18
C ALA A 82 3.20 -10.68 12.71
N THR A 83 4.25 -9.92 12.44
CA THR A 83 4.66 -9.55 11.07
C THR A 83 5.13 -10.76 10.28
N ASP A 84 5.94 -11.61 10.88
CA ASP A 84 6.42 -12.84 10.22
C ASP A 84 5.25 -13.76 9.87
N LEU A 85 4.29 -13.87 10.79
CA LEU A 85 3.06 -14.62 10.58
C LEU A 85 2.23 -14.04 9.42
N VAL A 86 1.96 -12.73 9.41
CA VAL A 86 1.14 -12.13 8.37
C VAL A 86 1.80 -12.18 6.99
N LEU A 87 3.14 -12.10 6.91
CA LEU A 87 3.86 -12.28 5.63
C LEU A 87 3.74 -13.72 5.13
N THR A 88 3.81 -14.71 6.02
CA THR A 88 3.61 -16.13 5.69
C THR A 88 2.17 -16.39 5.19
N VAL A 89 1.16 -15.84 5.88
CA VAL A 89 -0.25 -15.91 5.48
C VAL A 89 -0.46 -15.24 4.11
N THR A 90 0.16 -14.08 3.89
CA THR A 90 0.04 -13.32 2.63
C THR A 90 0.59 -14.11 1.45
N GLU A 91 1.77 -14.70 1.58
CA GLU A 91 2.35 -15.57 0.56
C GLU A 91 1.44 -16.77 0.25
N ALA A 92 0.98 -17.49 1.27
CA ALA A 92 0.15 -18.69 1.14
C ALA A 92 -1.19 -18.39 0.44
N LEU A 93 -1.88 -17.32 0.84
CA LEU A 93 -3.18 -16.94 0.28
C LEU A 93 -3.06 -16.38 -1.15
N ARG A 94 -2.01 -15.61 -1.45
CA ARG A 94 -1.72 -15.19 -2.84
C ARG A 94 -1.46 -16.38 -3.74
N LYS A 95 -0.72 -17.36 -3.27
CA LYS A 95 -0.46 -18.60 -4.02
C LYS A 95 -1.72 -19.41 -4.28
N LEU A 96 -2.66 -19.46 -3.33
CA LEU A 96 -3.97 -20.10 -3.50
C LEU A 96 -4.89 -19.35 -4.47
N GLY A 97 -4.76 -18.02 -4.57
CA GLY A 97 -5.63 -17.17 -5.40
C GLY A 97 -6.99 -16.92 -4.75
N VAL A 98 -7.04 -15.95 -3.83
CA VAL A 98 -8.24 -15.59 -3.05
C VAL A 98 -8.88 -14.27 -3.48
N VAL A 99 -8.52 -13.74 -4.65
CA VAL A 99 -9.09 -12.48 -5.16
C VAL A 99 -10.63 -12.59 -5.26
N GLY A 100 -11.32 -11.63 -4.64
CA GLY A 100 -12.79 -11.60 -4.59
C GLY A 100 -13.44 -12.60 -3.65
N LYS A 101 -12.67 -13.39 -2.89
CA LYS A 101 -13.16 -14.31 -1.88
C LYS A 101 -13.08 -13.70 -0.48
N PHE A 102 -13.78 -14.32 0.46
CA PHE A 102 -13.59 -14.11 1.89
C PHE A 102 -12.62 -15.16 2.41
N VAL A 103 -11.82 -14.79 3.41
CA VAL A 103 -11.00 -15.73 4.18
C VAL A 103 -11.52 -15.73 5.61
N GLU A 104 -11.79 -16.91 6.16
CA GLU A 104 -12.17 -17.09 7.56
C GLU A 104 -11.09 -17.88 8.28
N PHE A 105 -10.54 -17.27 9.34
CA PHE A 105 -9.50 -17.89 10.16
C PHE A 105 -10.15 -18.70 11.27
N TYR A 106 -9.68 -19.93 11.47
CA TYR A 106 -10.24 -20.86 12.45
C TYR A 106 -9.19 -21.87 12.96
N GLY A 107 -9.58 -22.73 13.87
CA GLY A 107 -8.73 -23.76 14.43
C GLY A 107 -8.12 -23.39 15.80
N PRO A 108 -7.51 -24.36 16.49
CA PRO A 108 -7.05 -24.17 17.89
C PRO A 108 -5.93 -23.12 18.05
N GLY A 109 -5.14 -22.88 17.00
CA GLY A 109 -4.06 -21.87 17.06
C GLY A 109 -4.56 -20.42 17.21
N ILE A 110 -5.86 -20.15 16.95
CA ILE A 110 -6.40 -18.80 17.14
C ILE A 110 -6.34 -18.38 18.60
N ALA A 111 -6.57 -19.29 19.54
CA ALA A 111 -6.54 -19.01 20.97
C ALA A 111 -5.16 -18.54 21.47
N GLU A 112 -4.10 -18.84 20.72
CA GLU A 112 -2.72 -18.41 21.02
C GLU A 112 -2.37 -17.04 20.45
N LEU A 113 -3.29 -16.44 19.67
CA LEU A 113 -3.08 -15.12 19.01
C LEU A 113 -3.85 -14.04 19.75
N PRO A 114 -3.16 -13.06 20.35
CA PRO A 114 -3.81 -11.88 20.90
C PRO A 114 -4.54 -11.12 19.77
N LEU A 115 -5.58 -10.38 20.13
CA LEU A 115 -6.40 -9.67 19.13
C LEU A 115 -5.58 -8.76 18.21
N ALA A 116 -4.53 -8.13 18.74
CA ALA A 116 -3.65 -7.26 17.96
C ALA A 116 -2.97 -8.00 16.80
N ASP A 117 -2.59 -9.27 16.98
CA ASP A 117 -2.02 -10.11 15.92
C ASP A 117 -3.07 -10.48 14.88
N ARG A 118 -4.30 -10.81 15.30
CA ARG A 118 -5.44 -11.05 14.40
C ARG A 118 -5.75 -9.80 13.55
N ALA A 119 -5.75 -8.62 14.17
CA ALA A 119 -5.95 -7.35 13.47
C ALA A 119 -4.84 -7.08 12.44
N THR A 120 -3.59 -7.45 12.75
CA THR A 120 -2.46 -7.37 11.82
C THR A 120 -2.67 -8.25 10.59
N ILE A 121 -3.14 -9.49 10.76
CA ILE A 121 -3.44 -10.41 9.67
C ILE A 121 -4.64 -9.91 8.84
N ALA A 122 -5.71 -9.51 9.51
CA ALA A 122 -6.92 -8.99 8.88
C ALA A 122 -6.64 -7.72 8.05
N ASN A 123 -5.73 -6.87 8.53
CA ASN A 123 -5.33 -5.64 7.84
C ASN A 123 -4.74 -5.89 6.45
N MET A 124 -4.02 -6.98 6.26
CA MET A 124 -3.39 -7.31 4.98
C MET A 124 -4.29 -8.09 4.02
N ALA A 125 -5.63 -8.11 4.25
CA ALA A 125 -6.57 -8.74 3.32
C ALA A 125 -6.43 -8.24 1.87
N PRO A 126 -6.30 -6.94 1.60
CA PRO A 126 -6.04 -6.45 0.25
C PRO A 126 -4.71 -6.93 -0.33
N GLU A 127 -3.67 -7.10 0.49
CA GLU A 127 -2.34 -7.52 0.07
C GLU A 127 -2.32 -9.01 -0.30
N TYR A 128 -3.02 -9.88 0.43
CA TYR A 128 -3.19 -11.27 -0.03
C TYR A 128 -4.34 -11.46 -1.04
N GLY A 129 -5.08 -10.40 -1.37
CA GLY A 129 -6.07 -10.36 -2.45
C GLY A 129 -7.49 -10.71 -2.04
N ALA A 130 -7.77 -10.98 -0.77
CA ALA A 130 -9.12 -11.26 -0.29
C ALA A 130 -9.95 -9.97 -0.11
N THR A 131 -11.27 -10.11 -0.14
CA THR A 131 -12.18 -9.02 0.20
C THR A 131 -12.09 -8.68 1.69
N CYS A 132 -12.03 -9.70 2.54
CA CYS A 132 -11.77 -9.60 3.98
C CYS A 132 -11.08 -10.87 4.49
N GLY A 133 -10.46 -10.77 5.66
CA GLY A 133 -9.93 -11.90 6.41
C GLY A 133 -10.44 -11.83 7.83
N ILE A 134 -11.53 -12.56 8.14
CA ILE A 134 -12.28 -12.42 9.37
C ILE A 134 -11.89 -13.46 10.41
N PHE A 135 -11.81 -13.02 11.66
CA PHE A 135 -11.63 -13.87 12.84
C PHE A 135 -12.95 -13.98 13.61
N PRO A 136 -13.18 -15.10 14.29
CA PRO A 136 -14.34 -15.22 15.15
C PRO A 136 -14.19 -14.34 16.40
N VAL A 137 -15.32 -13.96 16.98
CA VAL A 137 -15.36 -13.28 18.28
C VAL A 137 -15.24 -14.31 19.40
N ASP A 138 -14.31 -14.10 20.32
CA ASP A 138 -14.05 -14.97 21.46
C ASP A 138 -13.67 -14.15 22.73
N LYS A 139 -13.13 -14.81 23.73
CA LYS A 139 -12.68 -14.19 24.99
C LYS A 139 -11.61 -13.12 24.78
N GLU A 140 -10.72 -13.28 23.77
CA GLU A 140 -9.68 -12.30 23.46
C GLU A 140 -10.28 -11.01 22.89
N THR A 141 -11.34 -11.13 22.09
CA THR A 141 -12.10 -9.95 21.62
C THR A 141 -12.71 -9.18 22.79
N LEU A 142 -13.33 -9.88 23.76
CA LEU A 142 -13.90 -9.22 24.94
C LEU A 142 -12.84 -8.56 25.81
N ALA A 143 -11.67 -9.21 25.97
CA ALA A 143 -10.53 -8.63 26.69
C ALA A 143 -10.01 -7.35 26.01
N TYR A 144 -9.93 -7.32 24.68
CA TYR A 144 -9.54 -6.15 23.92
C TYR A 144 -10.56 -5.00 24.04
N LEU A 145 -11.85 -5.30 23.97
CA LEU A 145 -12.89 -4.29 24.17
C LEU A 145 -12.78 -3.64 25.55
N ARG A 146 -12.49 -4.44 26.60
CA ARG A 146 -12.24 -3.94 27.95
C ARG A 146 -10.99 -3.08 28.02
N LEU A 147 -9.87 -3.54 27.44
CA LEU A 147 -8.61 -2.80 27.39
C LEU A 147 -8.77 -1.44 26.70
N THR A 148 -9.60 -1.37 25.66
CA THR A 148 -9.82 -0.14 24.88
C THR A 148 -10.98 0.72 25.40
N GLY A 149 -11.45 0.46 26.63
CA GLY A 149 -12.35 1.33 27.39
C GLY A 149 -13.84 1.21 27.02
N ARG A 150 -14.30 0.07 26.44
CA ARG A 150 -15.74 -0.21 26.31
C ARG A 150 -16.32 -0.55 27.67
N SER A 151 -17.58 -0.13 27.90
CA SER A 151 -18.25 -0.41 29.18
C SER A 151 -18.53 -1.90 29.36
N GLU A 152 -18.56 -2.38 30.61
CA GLU A 152 -18.89 -3.78 30.89
C GLU A 152 -20.30 -4.17 30.44
N GLU A 153 -21.25 -3.22 30.45
CA GLU A 153 -22.59 -3.43 29.89
C GLU A 153 -22.55 -3.72 28.40
N HIS A 154 -21.73 -2.97 27.64
CA HIS A 154 -21.56 -3.20 26.22
C HIS A 154 -20.87 -4.52 25.93
N ILE A 155 -19.84 -4.87 26.71
CA ILE A 155 -19.13 -6.15 26.59
C ILE A 155 -20.08 -7.33 26.86
N ALA A 156 -20.93 -7.23 27.89
CA ALA A 156 -21.95 -8.23 28.21
C ALA A 156 -23.00 -8.35 27.08
N LEU A 157 -23.41 -7.23 26.45
CA LEU A 157 -24.29 -7.25 25.29
C LEU A 157 -23.63 -7.99 24.10
N VAL A 158 -22.36 -7.70 23.80
CA VAL A 158 -21.62 -8.37 22.71
C VAL A 158 -21.58 -9.88 22.93
N GLU A 159 -21.21 -10.32 24.13
CA GLU A 159 -21.15 -11.74 24.45
C GLU A 159 -22.53 -12.40 24.37
N ALA A 160 -23.55 -11.81 24.98
CA ALA A 160 -24.91 -12.37 25.00
C ALA A 160 -25.50 -12.47 23.58
N TYR A 161 -25.32 -11.42 22.76
CA TYR A 161 -25.81 -11.42 21.38
C TYR A 161 -25.15 -12.52 20.54
N LEU A 162 -23.82 -12.61 20.57
CA LEU A 162 -23.08 -13.55 19.76
C LEU A 162 -23.28 -15.02 20.20
N ARG A 163 -23.46 -15.26 21.50
CA ARG A 163 -23.87 -16.58 22.00
C ARG A 163 -25.28 -16.96 21.52
N ALA A 164 -26.21 -16.01 21.56
CA ALA A 164 -27.58 -16.25 21.06
C ALA A 164 -27.63 -16.50 19.56
N GLN A 165 -26.71 -15.90 18.79
CA GLN A 165 -26.58 -16.11 17.35
C GLN A 165 -25.75 -17.35 16.98
N GLY A 166 -25.10 -18.03 17.93
CA GLY A 166 -24.17 -19.14 17.66
C GLY A 166 -22.87 -18.70 16.99
N LEU A 167 -22.47 -17.42 17.14
CA LEU A 167 -21.29 -16.82 16.52
C LEU A 167 -20.14 -16.60 17.51
N PHE A 168 -20.34 -16.83 18.81
CA PHE A 168 -19.28 -16.76 19.80
C PHE A 168 -18.42 -18.02 19.75
N HIS A 169 -17.14 -17.85 19.46
CA HIS A 169 -16.20 -18.97 19.31
C HIS A 169 -15.77 -19.52 20.67
N THR A 170 -15.81 -20.86 20.78
CA THR A 170 -15.33 -21.64 21.91
C THR A 170 -14.43 -22.78 21.38
N ASP A 171 -13.61 -23.35 22.24
CA ASP A 171 -12.65 -24.39 21.86
C ASP A 171 -13.32 -25.66 21.29
N ASP A 172 -14.60 -25.88 21.61
CA ASP A 172 -15.45 -27.00 21.16
C ASP A 172 -16.39 -26.61 20.00
N ALA A 173 -16.24 -25.40 19.44
CA ALA A 173 -17.08 -24.95 18.33
C ALA A 173 -16.85 -25.84 17.07
N PRO A 174 -17.92 -26.28 16.37
CA PRO A 174 -17.77 -27.08 15.17
C PRO A 174 -17.09 -26.29 14.06
N GLU A 175 -16.19 -26.95 13.31
CA GLU A 175 -15.58 -26.35 12.13
C GLU A 175 -16.61 -26.26 10.98
N ALA A 176 -16.64 -25.11 10.30
CA ALA A 176 -17.53 -24.89 9.16
C ALA A 176 -17.00 -25.59 7.90
N THR A 177 -17.88 -25.73 6.90
CA THR A 177 -17.51 -26.24 5.55
C THR A 177 -17.19 -25.06 4.64
N TYR A 178 -16.00 -25.06 4.05
CA TYR A 178 -15.48 -23.99 3.21
C TYR A 178 -15.38 -24.40 1.73
N SER A 179 -15.34 -23.43 0.83
CA SER A 179 -15.13 -23.69 -0.61
C SER A 179 -13.73 -24.22 -0.90
N ALA A 180 -12.75 -23.86 -0.10
CA ALA A 180 -11.38 -24.36 -0.09
C ALA A 180 -10.78 -24.17 1.30
N THR A 181 -9.74 -24.92 1.64
CA THR A 181 -9.06 -24.83 2.95
C THR A 181 -7.55 -24.77 2.78
N LEU A 182 -6.90 -24.00 3.67
CA LEU A 182 -5.47 -24.02 3.93
C LEU A 182 -5.23 -24.32 5.40
N SER A 183 -4.06 -24.85 5.74
CA SER A 183 -3.63 -25.09 7.12
C SER A 183 -2.22 -24.57 7.34
N LEU A 184 -2.00 -23.95 8.50
CA LEU A 184 -0.69 -23.47 8.95
C LEU A 184 -0.47 -23.89 10.40
N ASP A 185 0.65 -24.55 10.65
CA ASP A 185 1.17 -24.72 12.00
C ASP A 185 2.01 -23.49 12.37
N LEU A 186 1.57 -22.73 13.37
CA LEU A 186 2.22 -21.48 13.80
C LEU A 186 3.69 -21.72 14.24
N SER A 187 4.01 -22.94 14.71
CA SER A 187 5.38 -23.28 15.09
C SER A 187 6.38 -23.33 13.93
N THR A 188 5.87 -23.37 12.69
CA THR A 188 6.69 -23.37 11.48
C THR A 188 6.98 -21.98 10.91
N VAL A 189 6.44 -20.94 11.52
CA VAL A 189 6.68 -19.56 11.10
C VAL A 189 8.10 -19.14 11.48
N GLU A 190 8.83 -18.65 10.51
CA GLU A 190 10.21 -18.20 10.68
C GLU A 190 10.34 -16.69 10.48
N PRO A 191 11.32 -16.01 11.15
CA PRO A 191 11.59 -14.59 10.93
C PRO A 191 11.79 -14.29 9.44
N SER A 192 11.05 -13.30 8.95
CA SER A 192 10.93 -13.04 7.52
C SER A 192 10.81 -11.55 7.22
N VAL A 193 11.11 -11.19 6.00
CA VAL A 193 10.81 -9.89 5.40
C VAL A 193 10.04 -10.10 4.10
N ALA A 194 9.43 -9.06 3.53
CA ALA A 194 8.87 -9.14 2.18
C ALA A 194 9.44 -8.03 1.29
N GLY A 195 9.98 -8.43 0.15
CA GLY A 195 10.59 -7.51 -0.80
C GLY A 195 11.33 -8.20 -1.94
N PRO A 196 11.88 -7.43 -2.86
CA PRO A 196 12.05 -5.95 -2.80
C PRO A 196 10.87 -5.12 -3.34
N LYS A 197 9.78 -5.74 -3.84
CA LYS A 197 8.76 -5.00 -4.60
C LYS A 197 7.30 -5.25 -4.19
N ARG A 198 6.99 -6.39 -3.56
CA ARG A 198 5.61 -6.79 -3.26
C ARG A 198 5.48 -7.41 -1.88
N PRO A 199 4.31 -7.26 -1.21
CA PRO A 199 4.08 -7.84 0.12
C PRO A 199 4.13 -9.37 0.18
N GLN A 200 3.80 -10.04 -0.93
CA GLN A 200 3.85 -11.50 -1.03
C GLN A 200 5.22 -12.08 -1.39
N ASP A 201 6.20 -11.24 -1.71
CA ASP A 201 7.57 -11.69 -2.00
C ASP A 201 8.32 -11.92 -0.67
N ARG A 202 7.87 -12.92 0.12
CA ARG A 202 8.46 -13.26 1.40
C ARG A 202 9.84 -13.89 1.23
N VAL A 203 10.78 -13.44 2.06
CA VAL A 203 12.17 -13.94 2.13
C VAL A 203 12.49 -14.20 3.58
N LEU A 204 13.07 -15.36 3.90
CA LEU A 204 13.57 -15.65 5.25
C LEU A 204 14.68 -14.66 5.62
N LEU A 205 14.73 -14.25 6.88
CA LEU A 205 15.69 -13.25 7.37
C LEU A 205 17.16 -13.67 7.08
N SER A 206 17.46 -14.97 7.16
CA SER A 206 18.77 -15.55 6.80
C SER A 206 19.15 -15.37 5.34
N ASP A 207 18.15 -15.33 4.45
CA ASP A 207 18.34 -15.38 2.99
C ASP A 207 18.31 -13.99 2.34
N VAL A 208 18.00 -12.94 3.12
CA VAL A 208 17.85 -11.57 2.61
C VAL A 208 19.07 -11.08 1.83
N PRO A 209 20.33 -11.23 2.31
CA PRO A 209 21.50 -10.80 1.56
C PRO A 209 21.64 -11.51 0.22
N ALA A 210 21.47 -12.82 0.19
CA ALA A 210 21.55 -13.63 -1.03
C ALA A 210 20.43 -13.28 -2.02
N SER A 211 19.19 -13.11 -1.53
CA SER A 211 18.05 -12.70 -2.33
C SER A 211 18.24 -11.32 -2.94
N PHE A 212 18.76 -10.35 -2.19
CA PHE A 212 19.06 -9.01 -2.73
C PHE A 212 20.09 -9.07 -3.84
N GLN A 213 21.21 -9.81 -3.65
CA GLN A 213 22.25 -9.95 -4.67
C GLN A 213 21.72 -10.63 -5.94
N GLN A 214 20.85 -11.61 -5.81
CA GLN A 214 20.18 -12.24 -6.96
C GLN A 214 19.27 -11.28 -7.73
N GLN A 215 18.58 -10.38 -7.02
CA GLN A 215 17.68 -9.39 -7.60
C GLN A 215 18.41 -8.15 -8.15
N LEU A 216 19.63 -7.88 -7.71
CA LEU A 216 20.39 -6.67 -8.03
C LEU A 216 20.51 -6.39 -9.53
N PRO A 217 20.81 -7.37 -10.42
CA PRO A 217 20.85 -7.13 -11.86
C PRO A 217 19.51 -6.61 -12.43
N ASN A 218 18.40 -7.15 -11.94
CA ASN A 218 17.05 -6.72 -12.34
C ASN A 218 16.73 -5.30 -11.83
N LEU A 219 17.15 -4.98 -10.61
CA LEU A 219 16.98 -3.67 -9.99
C LEU A 219 17.83 -2.60 -10.70
N LEU A 220 18.97 -2.98 -11.25
CA LEU A 220 19.80 -2.12 -12.09
C LEU A 220 19.26 -1.95 -13.51
N GLY A 221 18.26 -2.73 -13.93
CA GLY A 221 17.73 -2.70 -15.30
C GLY A 221 18.61 -3.45 -16.31
N LEU A 222 19.48 -4.32 -15.84
CA LEU A 222 20.46 -5.08 -16.66
C LEU A 222 19.86 -6.39 -17.20
N THR A 223 18.58 -6.40 -17.57
CA THR A 223 17.93 -7.55 -18.20
C THR A 223 18.34 -7.66 -19.68
N GLY A 224 19.39 -8.43 -19.93
CA GLY A 224 19.89 -8.74 -21.28
C GLY A 224 21.41 -8.73 -21.35
N ASN A 225 22.00 -9.78 -21.85
CA ASN A 225 23.44 -10.13 -21.91
C ASN A 225 24.43 -9.08 -22.48
N LYS A 226 24.03 -7.84 -22.70
CA LYS A 226 24.89 -6.77 -23.25
C LYS A 226 25.19 -5.62 -22.27
N GLY A 227 24.49 -5.52 -21.16
CA GLY A 227 24.65 -4.40 -20.20
C GLY A 227 25.67 -4.66 -19.09
N VAL A 228 25.75 -5.90 -18.61
CA VAL A 228 26.62 -6.28 -17.49
C VAL A 228 28.11 -6.07 -17.84
N ALA A 229 28.51 -6.41 -19.06
CA ALA A 229 29.90 -6.25 -19.50
C ALA A 229 30.36 -4.78 -19.58
N ARG A 230 29.46 -3.84 -19.85
CA ARG A 230 29.85 -2.43 -20.03
C ARG A 230 30.00 -1.67 -18.69
N GLN A 231 29.25 -2.04 -17.67
CA GLN A 231 29.40 -1.44 -16.33
C GLN A 231 30.54 -2.05 -15.53
N MET A 232 30.79 -3.36 -15.66
CA MET A 232 32.00 -4.00 -15.10
C MET A 232 33.28 -3.43 -15.69
N VAL A 233 33.33 -3.19 -17.02
CA VAL A 233 34.50 -2.57 -17.70
C VAL A 233 34.72 -1.12 -17.23
N ARG A 234 33.68 -0.38 -16.86
CA ARG A 234 33.83 0.99 -16.33
C ARG A 234 34.41 0.99 -14.90
N TRP A 235 34.14 -0.04 -14.12
CA TRP A 235 34.68 -0.20 -12.78
C TRP A 235 36.15 -0.61 -12.77
N GLU A 236 36.58 -1.45 -13.75
CA GLU A 236 37.99 -1.87 -13.93
C GLU A 236 38.91 -0.74 -14.46
N GLY A 237 38.33 0.30 -15.07
CA GLY A 237 39.06 1.45 -15.64
C GLY A 237 39.51 2.51 -14.61
N GLU A 238 38.99 2.48 -13.37
CA GLU A 238 39.27 3.49 -12.36
C GLU A 238 40.10 2.98 -11.15
N GLY A 239 41.03 2.10 -11.37
CA GLY A 239 42.13 1.91 -10.43
C GLY A 239 42.14 0.65 -9.55
N GLY A 240 41.48 -0.41 -9.96
CA GLY A 240 41.65 -1.74 -9.32
C GLY A 240 42.52 -2.70 -10.12
N HIS A 241 43.76 -2.88 -9.74
CA HIS A 241 44.62 -3.93 -10.31
C HIS A 241 44.13 -5.32 -9.91
N THR A 242 43.65 -6.12 -10.85
CA THR A 242 43.58 -7.58 -10.71
C THR A 242 44.39 -8.24 -11.82
N SER A 243 45.38 -8.99 -11.43
CA SER A 243 46.14 -9.85 -12.32
C SER A 243 45.29 -11.06 -12.73
N ALA A 244 45.12 -11.24 -14.03
CA ALA A 244 44.42 -12.37 -14.61
C ALA A 244 45.30 -13.60 -14.58
N THR A 245 44.89 -14.68 -13.91
CA THR A 245 45.06 -16.08 -14.35
C THR A 245 44.23 -17.01 -13.47
N GLY A 246 43.37 -17.82 -14.08
CA GLY A 246 42.99 -19.14 -13.60
C GLY A 246 41.67 -19.30 -12.86
N ASP A 247 40.80 -20.04 -13.50
CA ASP A 247 39.70 -20.87 -13.01
C ASP A 247 38.53 -20.26 -12.22
N ALA A 248 37.38 -20.34 -12.88
CA ALA A 248 36.06 -20.02 -12.39
C ALA A 248 35.58 -21.05 -11.35
N THR A 249 35.85 -20.83 -10.09
CA THR A 249 35.07 -21.26 -8.92
C THR A 249 35.70 -20.71 -7.64
N SER A 250 35.41 -19.48 -7.28
CA SER A 250 35.56 -19.08 -5.88
C SER A 250 34.57 -17.92 -5.61
N ALA A 251 33.72 -18.16 -4.63
CA ALA A 251 32.86 -17.17 -4.05
C ALA A 251 33.67 -15.94 -3.60
N ILE A 252 33.35 -14.77 -4.12
CA ILE A 252 33.93 -13.51 -3.67
C ILE A 252 33.35 -13.23 -2.28
N ALA A 253 34.12 -13.56 -1.25
CA ALA A 253 33.87 -13.06 0.09
C ALA A 253 34.22 -11.56 0.11
N THR A 254 33.23 -10.70 0.12
CA THR A 254 33.40 -9.28 0.40
C THR A 254 33.84 -9.14 1.86
N PRO A 255 34.93 -8.43 2.19
CA PRO A 255 35.31 -8.21 3.59
C PRO A 255 34.22 -7.39 4.28
N ALA A 256 33.72 -7.90 5.42
CA ALA A 256 32.82 -7.17 6.31
C ALA A 256 33.49 -5.83 6.68
N ARG A 257 32.96 -4.73 6.14
CA ARG A 257 33.35 -3.39 6.57
C ARG A 257 32.76 -3.14 7.95
N THR A 258 33.59 -3.23 8.98
CA THR A 258 33.28 -2.74 10.31
C THR A 258 33.12 -1.22 10.23
N VAL A 259 31.89 -0.75 10.29
CA VAL A 259 31.61 0.69 10.38
C VAL A 259 31.90 1.13 11.81
N ASN A 260 33.08 1.65 12.06
CA ASN A 260 33.37 2.39 13.28
C ASN A 260 32.65 3.75 13.18
N SER A 261 31.47 3.86 13.78
CA SER A 261 30.80 5.16 13.92
C SER A 261 31.63 6.07 14.81
N PRO A 262 32.01 7.28 14.35
CA PRO A 262 32.62 8.25 15.23
C PRO A 262 31.62 8.68 16.30
N LEU A 263 32.03 8.66 17.56
CA LEU A 263 31.27 9.12 18.71
C LEU A 263 30.90 10.58 18.52
N VAL A 264 29.61 10.86 18.37
CA VAL A 264 29.06 12.24 18.47
C VAL A 264 28.90 12.55 19.96
N PRO A 265 29.33 13.72 20.47
CA PRO A 265 29.19 14.08 21.88
C PRO A 265 27.72 14.05 22.32
N VAL A 266 27.44 13.36 23.40
CA VAL A 266 26.09 13.28 24.02
C VAL A 266 25.78 14.63 24.66
N ALA A 267 24.79 15.33 24.15
CA ALA A 267 24.15 16.42 24.90
C ALA A 267 23.25 15.79 25.99
N THR A 268 23.47 16.21 27.22
CA THR A 268 22.70 15.75 28.40
C THR A 268 21.23 16.19 28.23
N LEU A 269 20.34 15.24 28.07
CA LEU A 269 18.90 15.45 27.97
C LEU A 269 18.27 15.55 29.38
N THR A 270 17.70 16.69 29.69
CA THR A 270 16.77 16.84 30.83
C THR A 270 15.37 16.46 30.39
N ALA A 271 14.74 15.54 31.10
CA ALA A 271 13.39 15.09 30.84
C ALA A 271 12.37 16.23 31.08
N GLY A 272 11.82 16.74 29.97
CA GLY A 272 10.63 17.60 29.95
C GLY A 272 9.45 16.87 29.29
N PRO A 273 8.21 17.40 29.39
CA PRO A 273 7.05 16.77 28.78
C PRO A 273 7.27 16.57 27.27
N ALA A 274 6.84 15.41 26.75
CA ALA A 274 7.02 15.00 25.38
C ALA A 274 6.51 16.04 24.39
N SER A 275 7.36 16.96 24.02
CA SER A 275 7.15 17.85 22.89
C SER A 275 7.53 17.10 21.61
N ILE A 276 6.72 17.24 20.58
CA ILE A 276 7.10 16.81 19.24
C ILE A 276 8.30 17.67 18.83
N HIS A 277 9.50 17.14 18.99
CA HIS A 277 10.71 17.80 18.51
C HIS A 277 10.75 17.64 16.99
N VAL A 278 10.18 18.57 16.26
CA VAL A 278 10.44 18.72 14.84
C VAL A 278 11.84 19.32 14.71
N GLU A 279 12.87 18.47 14.71
CA GLU A 279 14.18 18.89 14.26
C GLU A 279 14.09 19.36 12.81
N ALA A 280 14.81 20.42 12.47
CA ALA A 280 14.92 20.87 11.08
C ALA A 280 15.35 19.68 10.19
N PRO A 281 14.73 19.50 9.01
CA PRO A 281 15.07 18.40 8.12
C PRO A 281 16.58 18.34 7.87
N ILE A 282 17.16 17.14 7.91
CA ILE A 282 18.57 16.95 7.55
C ILE A 282 18.69 17.21 6.06
N THR A 283 19.21 18.36 5.70
CA THR A 283 19.38 18.77 4.30
C THR A 283 20.68 18.22 3.70
N SER A 284 21.70 17.97 4.52
CA SER A 284 22.98 17.39 4.10
C SER A 284 23.63 16.64 5.26
N VAL A 285 23.98 15.37 5.03
CA VAL A 285 24.71 14.52 5.99
C VAL A 285 26.12 15.03 6.21
N ARG A 286 26.80 15.44 5.13
CA ARG A 286 28.15 16.00 5.21
C ARG A 286 28.19 17.28 6.03
N ALA A 287 27.23 18.19 5.79
CA ALA A 287 27.18 19.46 6.51
C ALA A 287 26.84 19.28 8.01
N ARG A 288 25.96 18.33 8.35
CA ARG A 288 25.48 18.13 9.73
C ARG A 288 26.38 17.20 10.56
N TYR A 289 26.90 16.13 9.96
CA TYR A 289 27.62 15.08 10.68
C TYR A 289 29.08 14.91 10.25
N GLY A 290 29.56 15.67 9.25
CA GLY A 290 30.91 15.55 8.72
C GLY A 290 31.20 14.21 8.00
N VAL A 291 30.13 13.43 7.69
CA VAL A 291 30.23 12.14 7.02
C VAL A 291 30.00 12.32 5.53
N ASP A 292 30.92 11.79 4.71
CA ASP A 292 30.81 11.81 3.26
C ASP A 292 30.06 10.57 2.76
N PRO A 293 28.80 10.72 2.23
CA PRO A 293 28.03 9.59 1.74
C PRO A 293 28.74 8.75 0.67
N ASP A 294 29.51 9.38 -0.22
CA ASP A 294 30.23 8.72 -1.31
C ASP A 294 31.23 7.65 -0.83
N ARG A 295 31.65 7.71 0.43
CA ARG A 295 32.57 6.75 1.03
C ARG A 295 31.89 5.53 1.65
N TYR A 296 30.58 5.62 1.90
CA TYR A 296 29.85 4.63 2.71
C TYR A 296 28.66 4.03 2.00
N LEU A 297 28.08 4.71 1.01
CA LEU A 297 26.94 4.20 0.26
C LEU A 297 27.40 3.24 -0.84
N ASP A 298 26.66 2.13 -0.95
CA ASP A 298 26.85 1.10 -1.96
C ASP A 298 25.48 0.50 -2.33
N HIS A 299 25.42 -0.39 -3.30
CA HIS A 299 24.22 -1.16 -3.58
C HIS A 299 23.76 -1.92 -2.33
N GLY A 300 22.50 -1.73 -1.97
CA GLY A 300 21.93 -2.31 -0.76
C GLY A 300 22.00 -1.43 0.49
N SER A 301 22.60 -0.23 0.40
CA SER A 301 22.59 0.73 1.51
C SER A 301 21.16 1.17 1.83
N ILE A 302 20.81 1.09 3.12
CA ILE A 302 19.52 1.54 3.65
C ILE A 302 19.60 3.05 3.84
N VAL A 303 18.72 3.77 3.17
CA VAL A 303 18.63 5.24 3.25
C VAL A 303 17.32 5.72 3.90
N ILE A 304 16.33 4.83 4.04
CA ILE A 304 15.07 5.07 4.76
C ILE A 304 14.80 3.87 5.67
N ALA A 305 14.55 4.13 6.95
CA ALA A 305 14.07 3.16 7.92
C ALA A 305 12.87 3.74 8.68
N ALA A 306 11.68 3.18 8.49
CA ALA A 306 10.46 3.78 8.99
C ALA A 306 9.57 2.80 9.76
N ILE A 307 9.26 3.14 10.99
CA ILE A 307 8.14 2.51 11.73
C ILE A 307 6.89 3.28 11.35
N THR A 308 6.00 2.66 10.56
CA THR A 308 4.82 3.31 9.97
C THR A 308 3.52 2.82 10.61
N SER A 309 2.44 3.58 10.46
CA SER A 309 1.14 3.27 11.05
C SER A 309 0.41 2.08 10.44
N CYS A 310 0.92 1.47 9.38
CA CYS A 310 0.13 0.59 8.54
C CYS A 310 -0.30 -0.71 9.24
N THR A 311 0.57 -1.72 9.31
CA THR A 311 0.14 -3.05 9.75
C THR A 311 0.32 -3.23 11.26
N ASN A 312 1.39 -2.69 11.83
CA ASN A 312 1.90 -3.09 13.13
C ASN A 312 1.62 -2.12 14.28
N THR A 313 1.23 -0.88 14.01
CA THR A 313 1.12 0.14 15.07
C THR A 313 -0.08 0.00 15.98
N SER A 314 -1.08 -0.78 15.59
CA SER A 314 -2.16 -1.19 16.51
C SER A 314 -1.77 -2.40 17.34
N ASN A 315 -0.56 -2.94 17.17
CA ASN A 315 -0.05 -4.08 17.89
C ASN A 315 1.00 -3.62 18.91
N PRO A 316 0.65 -3.49 20.20
CA PRO A 316 1.56 -2.99 21.21
C PRO A 316 2.76 -3.91 21.43
N TYR A 317 2.64 -5.21 21.18
CA TYR A 317 3.72 -6.16 21.42
C TYR A 317 4.91 -5.89 20.50
N VAL A 318 4.68 -5.74 19.19
CA VAL A 318 5.78 -5.45 18.24
C VAL A 318 6.31 -4.02 18.38
N MET A 319 5.47 -3.07 18.80
CA MET A 319 5.90 -1.69 19.06
C MET A 319 6.79 -1.64 20.30
N ILE A 320 6.37 -2.21 21.42
CA ILE A 320 7.19 -2.30 22.65
C ILE A 320 8.48 -3.08 22.38
N ALA A 321 8.42 -4.17 21.60
CA ALA A 321 9.63 -4.90 21.21
C ALA A 321 10.63 -4.00 20.46
N ALA A 322 10.17 -3.13 19.56
CA ALA A 322 11.04 -2.17 18.86
C ALA A 322 11.68 -1.15 19.84
N GLY A 323 10.90 -0.65 20.80
CA GLY A 323 11.40 0.25 21.85
C GLY A 323 12.42 -0.41 22.78
N LEU A 324 12.18 -1.66 23.19
CA LEU A 324 13.10 -2.45 24.03
C LEU A 324 14.40 -2.77 23.27
N LEU A 325 14.31 -3.11 21.97
CA LEU A 325 15.49 -3.32 21.13
C LEU A 325 16.29 -2.03 21.01
N ALA A 326 15.63 -0.89 20.77
CA ALA A 326 16.28 0.41 20.74
C ALA A 326 16.99 0.74 22.05
N LYS A 327 16.35 0.48 23.21
CA LYS A 327 16.95 0.63 24.53
C LYS A 327 18.21 -0.19 24.67
N LYS A 328 18.14 -1.51 24.44
CA LYS A 328 19.29 -2.41 24.57
C LYS A 328 20.42 -2.03 23.61
N ALA A 329 20.11 -1.58 22.38
CA ALA A 329 21.09 -1.11 21.42
C ALA A 329 21.82 0.15 21.90
N VAL A 330 21.07 1.15 22.37
CA VAL A 330 21.62 2.42 22.88
C VAL A 330 22.47 2.16 24.12
N GLU A 331 22.03 1.33 25.07
CA GLU A 331 22.77 0.94 26.25
C GLU A 331 24.11 0.23 25.92
N LYS A 332 24.16 -0.49 24.79
CA LYS A 332 25.39 -1.05 24.22
C LYS A 332 26.26 -0.02 23.47
N GLY A 333 25.78 1.21 23.30
CA GLY A 333 26.49 2.27 22.57
C GLY A 333 26.27 2.26 21.06
N LEU A 334 25.35 1.44 20.55
CA LEU A 334 25.05 1.39 19.12
C LEU A 334 24.26 2.63 18.67
N ARG A 335 24.48 3.07 17.43
CA ARG A 335 23.81 4.22 16.80
C ARG A 335 23.48 3.93 15.34
N THR A 336 22.46 4.59 14.83
CA THR A 336 22.12 4.51 13.41
C THR A 336 23.10 5.34 12.56
N PRO A 337 23.55 4.83 11.40
CA PRO A 337 24.40 5.59 10.49
C PRO A 337 23.73 6.91 10.06
N PRO A 338 24.49 8.00 9.87
CA PRO A 338 23.94 9.33 9.57
C PRO A 338 23.12 9.41 8.27
N TRP A 339 23.44 8.59 7.28
CA TRP A 339 22.72 8.55 5.99
C TRP A 339 21.37 7.83 6.04
N VAL A 340 21.09 7.08 7.11
CA VAL A 340 19.80 6.43 7.31
C VAL A 340 18.79 7.44 7.85
N LYS A 341 17.80 7.78 7.06
CA LYS A 341 16.67 8.60 7.48
C LYS A 341 15.67 7.73 8.23
N THR A 342 15.63 7.88 9.54
CA THR A 342 14.71 7.15 10.42
C THR A 342 13.45 7.96 10.70
N SER A 343 12.32 7.30 10.99
CA SER A 343 11.08 7.96 11.38
C SER A 343 10.13 7.02 12.13
N LEU A 344 9.32 7.59 13.00
CA LEU A 344 8.22 6.92 13.70
C LEU A 344 6.92 7.66 13.39
N ALA A 345 5.94 6.96 12.81
CA ALA A 345 4.63 7.49 12.51
C ALA A 345 3.54 6.53 13.02
N PRO A 346 3.16 6.62 14.31
CA PRO A 346 2.18 5.71 14.91
C PRO A 346 0.78 5.85 14.31
N GLY A 347 -0.05 4.80 14.41
CA GLY A 347 -1.46 4.83 14.03
C GLY A 347 -2.36 5.51 15.06
N SER A 348 -1.91 5.64 16.29
CA SER A 348 -2.67 6.21 17.41
C SER A 348 -1.75 7.02 18.32
N ARG A 349 -2.29 8.07 18.94
CA ARG A 349 -1.59 8.82 20.00
C ARG A 349 -1.34 7.98 21.24
N VAL A 350 -2.14 6.95 21.49
CA VAL A 350 -1.94 5.99 22.58
C VAL A 350 -0.56 5.32 22.50
N VAL A 351 -0.03 5.11 21.28
CA VAL A 351 1.32 4.56 21.08
C VAL A 351 2.38 5.46 21.70
N THR A 352 2.27 6.76 21.51
CA THR A 352 3.19 7.73 22.12
C THR A 352 3.05 7.73 23.64
N ASP A 353 1.81 7.66 24.16
CA ASP A 353 1.55 7.63 25.60
C ASP A 353 2.23 6.43 26.28
N TYR A 354 2.09 5.23 25.70
CA TYR A 354 2.73 4.06 26.32
C TYR A 354 4.25 4.03 26.11
N TYR A 355 4.80 4.58 25.03
CA TYR A 355 6.26 4.75 24.89
C TYR A 355 6.84 5.72 25.92
N VAL A 356 6.12 6.79 26.22
CA VAL A 356 6.51 7.73 27.29
C VAL A 356 6.42 7.06 28.66
N LYS A 357 5.30 6.37 28.94
CA LYS A 357 5.08 5.68 30.25
C LYS A 357 6.06 4.54 30.47
N SER A 358 6.42 3.78 29.44
CA SER A 358 7.43 2.72 29.54
C SER A 358 8.87 3.23 29.58
N GLY A 359 9.10 4.54 29.37
CA GLY A 359 10.44 5.13 29.30
C GLY A 359 11.24 4.75 28.06
N LEU A 360 10.59 4.25 27.00
CA LEU A 360 11.26 3.78 25.77
C LEU A 360 11.44 4.88 24.70
N MET A 361 10.65 5.97 24.78
CA MET A 361 10.73 7.07 23.81
C MET A 361 12.14 7.68 23.68
N PRO A 362 12.88 7.97 24.78
CA PRO A 362 14.22 8.57 24.65
C PRO A 362 15.21 7.73 23.87
N TYR A 363 15.10 6.40 23.92
CA TYR A 363 16.00 5.50 23.20
C TYR A 363 15.67 5.46 21.69
N LEU A 364 14.39 5.54 21.33
CA LEU A 364 13.96 5.69 19.94
C LEU A 364 14.42 7.03 19.37
N ASP A 365 14.28 8.12 20.14
CA ASP A 365 14.75 9.45 19.74
C ASP A 365 16.26 9.47 19.54
N GLU A 366 17.04 8.79 20.38
CA GLU A 366 18.50 8.70 20.23
C GLU A 366 18.92 7.94 18.97
N LEU A 367 18.14 6.97 18.53
CA LEU A 367 18.27 6.31 17.23
C LEU A 367 17.58 7.10 16.11
N ARG A 368 17.12 8.32 16.39
CA ARG A 368 16.47 9.26 15.45
C ARG A 368 15.12 8.79 14.92
N PHE A 369 14.46 7.84 15.59
CA PHE A 369 13.08 7.46 15.34
C PHE A 369 12.11 8.43 16.01
N GLN A 370 12.20 9.72 15.67
CA GLN A 370 11.29 10.74 16.19
C GLN A 370 9.88 10.54 15.60
N VAL A 371 8.86 10.94 16.39
CA VAL A 371 7.49 11.01 15.92
C VAL A 371 7.37 12.15 14.90
N VAL A 372 7.16 11.79 13.62
CA VAL A 372 7.03 12.75 12.51
C VAL A 372 5.57 13.06 12.16
N GLY A 373 4.63 12.32 12.71
CA GLY A 373 3.19 12.45 12.49
C GLY A 373 2.46 11.20 12.94
N TYR A 374 1.14 11.19 12.74
CA TYR A 374 0.28 10.03 13.00
C TYR A 374 -0.40 9.61 11.72
N GLY A 375 -0.48 8.31 11.47
CA GLY A 375 -1.11 7.77 10.26
C GLY A 375 -0.12 7.42 9.14
N CYS A 376 -0.61 7.40 7.91
CA CYS A 376 0.19 7.01 6.74
C CYS A 376 1.17 8.13 6.34
N THR A 377 2.47 7.89 6.53
CA THR A 377 3.57 8.79 6.15
C THR A 377 4.46 8.12 5.11
N THR A 378 5.56 7.50 5.52
CA THR A 378 6.53 6.85 4.62
C THR A 378 5.88 5.80 3.71
N CYS A 379 4.91 5.02 4.20
CA CYS A 379 4.22 4.00 3.43
C CYS A 379 3.49 4.52 2.17
N ILE A 380 3.25 5.82 2.07
CA ILE A 380 2.63 6.48 0.89
C ILE A 380 3.53 7.54 0.25
N GLY A 381 4.83 7.51 0.55
CA GLY A 381 5.80 8.43 -0.06
C GLY A 381 5.85 9.82 0.58
N ASN A 382 5.35 10.00 1.80
CA ASN A 382 5.33 11.29 2.51
C ASN A 382 6.49 11.45 3.51
N SER A 383 7.57 10.69 3.37
CA SER A 383 8.76 10.86 4.23
C SER A 383 9.60 12.10 3.88
N GLY A 384 9.22 12.85 2.85
CA GLY A 384 9.99 13.97 2.34
C GLY A 384 11.29 13.54 1.63
N PRO A 385 12.07 14.50 1.08
CA PRO A 385 13.28 14.20 0.33
C PRO A 385 14.36 13.57 1.21
N LEU A 386 15.25 12.81 0.60
CA LEU A 386 16.51 12.40 1.24
C LEU A 386 17.43 13.59 1.44
N PRO A 387 18.45 13.51 2.32
CA PRO A 387 19.53 14.50 2.37
C PRO A 387 20.17 14.67 0.99
N THR A 388 20.46 15.93 0.60
CA THR A 388 20.87 16.27 -0.77
C THR A 388 22.14 15.58 -1.23
N ASP A 389 23.09 15.33 -0.33
CA ASP A 389 24.33 14.62 -0.60
C ASP A 389 24.11 13.09 -0.74
N VAL A 390 23.14 12.53 0.00
CA VAL A 390 22.71 11.13 -0.16
C VAL A 390 22.01 10.94 -1.52
N SER A 391 21.09 11.84 -1.88
CA SER A 391 20.43 11.82 -3.20
C SER A 391 21.44 11.90 -4.33
N ARG A 392 22.39 12.83 -4.22
CA ARG A 392 23.47 12.99 -5.21
C ARG A 392 24.31 11.73 -5.33
N SER A 393 24.75 11.15 -4.21
CA SER A 393 25.54 9.90 -4.23
C SER A 393 24.80 8.75 -4.90
N ILE A 394 23.48 8.61 -4.65
CA ILE A 394 22.64 7.62 -5.32
C ILE A 394 22.59 7.84 -6.83
N GLU A 395 22.42 9.09 -7.26
CA GLU A 395 22.31 9.46 -8.67
C GLU A 395 23.65 9.31 -9.41
N ASP A 396 24.73 9.91 -8.87
CA ASP A 396 26.06 9.95 -9.49
C ASP A 396 26.66 8.54 -9.67
N HIS A 397 26.41 7.63 -8.72
CA HIS A 397 26.92 6.26 -8.76
C HIS A 397 25.89 5.22 -9.23
N GLY A 398 24.66 5.63 -9.56
CA GLY A 398 23.59 4.73 -10.02
C GLY A 398 23.23 3.65 -9.00
N LEU A 399 23.27 3.98 -7.70
CA LEU A 399 23.10 3.01 -6.62
C LEU A 399 21.67 2.45 -6.55
N VAL A 400 21.57 1.18 -6.17
CA VAL A 400 20.31 0.57 -5.73
C VAL A 400 20.21 0.79 -4.22
N ALA A 401 19.65 1.94 -3.84
CA ALA A 401 19.32 2.25 -2.45
C ALA A 401 18.08 1.50 -1.98
N VAL A 402 18.00 1.27 -0.65
CA VAL A 402 17.01 0.43 0.00
C VAL A 402 16.20 1.21 1.03
N SER A 403 14.89 0.92 1.13
CA SER A 403 14.07 1.27 2.28
C SER A 403 13.63 0.03 3.05
N VAL A 404 13.57 0.16 4.38
CA VAL A 404 12.98 -0.82 5.29
C VAL A 404 11.85 -0.16 6.08
N LEU A 405 10.69 -0.81 6.13
CA LEU A 405 9.52 -0.21 6.77
C LEU A 405 8.57 -1.25 7.36
N SER A 406 7.92 -0.90 8.47
CA SER A 406 6.87 -1.73 9.07
C SER A 406 5.50 -1.48 8.43
N GLY A 407 5.48 -1.34 7.10
CA GLY A 407 4.28 -1.09 6.32
C GLY A 407 3.59 -2.35 5.82
N ASN A 408 2.53 -2.15 5.01
CA ASN A 408 1.82 -3.23 4.32
C ASN A 408 2.06 -3.24 2.80
N ARG A 409 2.71 -2.21 2.26
CA ARG A 409 2.98 -2.06 0.81
C ARG A 409 4.36 -1.51 0.55
N ASN A 410 5.06 -2.14 -0.39
CA ASN A 410 6.42 -1.80 -0.78
C ASN A 410 6.60 -1.70 -2.31
N PHE A 411 5.55 -1.28 -3.01
CA PHE A 411 5.60 -1.18 -4.46
C PHE A 411 6.66 -0.20 -4.94
N GLU A 412 7.29 -0.55 -6.05
CA GLU A 412 8.36 0.25 -6.64
C GLU A 412 7.87 1.67 -6.98
N GLY A 413 8.65 2.68 -6.60
CA GLY A 413 8.31 4.10 -6.79
C GLY A 413 7.24 4.65 -5.82
N ARG A 414 6.73 3.83 -4.88
CA ARG A 414 5.73 4.27 -3.90
C ARG A 414 6.34 4.99 -2.70
N ILE A 415 7.42 4.46 -2.14
CA ILE A 415 8.04 4.96 -0.90
C ILE A 415 8.89 6.20 -1.19
N SER A 416 9.76 6.09 -2.18
CA SER A 416 10.59 7.18 -2.69
C SER A 416 10.96 6.90 -4.15
N PRO A 417 11.02 7.91 -5.01
CA PRO A 417 11.48 7.74 -6.40
C PRO A 417 12.97 7.35 -6.50
N GLU A 418 13.76 7.68 -5.48
CA GLU A 418 15.21 7.41 -5.41
C GLU A 418 15.54 6.00 -4.92
N VAL A 419 14.57 5.30 -4.31
CA VAL A 419 14.74 3.96 -3.74
C VAL A 419 14.17 2.90 -4.69
N ARG A 420 14.96 1.90 -5.04
CA ARG A 420 14.56 0.84 -5.99
C ARG A 420 14.16 -0.47 -5.32
N ALA A 421 14.58 -0.70 -4.09
CA ALA A 421 14.26 -1.89 -3.31
C ALA A 421 13.62 -1.51 -1.99
N ASN A 422 12.43 -2.06 -1.70
CA ASN A 422 11.67 -1.73 -0.52
C ASN A 422 11.29 -3.02 0.22
N TYR A 423 11.62 -3.11 1.50
CA TYR A 423 11.36 -4.31 2.31
C TYR A 423 10.41 -4.01 3.45
N LEU A 424 9.36 -4.82 3.54
CA LEU A 424 8.44 -4.86 4.69
C LEU A 424 9.00 -5.78 5.76
N MET A 425 8.94 -5.34 7.01
CA MET A 425 9.40 -6.13 8.15
C MET A 425 8.79 -5.64 9.46
N SER A 426 8.98 -6.39 10.53
CA SER A 426 8.50 -6.00 11.86
C SER A 426 9.20 -4.72 12.37
N PRO A 427 8.53 -3.92 13.22
CA PRO A 427 9.14 -2.75 13.84
C PRO A 427 10.50 -2.99 14.50
N PRO A 428 10.73 -4.07 15.28
CA PRO A 428 12.06 -4.35 15.81
C PRO A 428 13.10 -4.65 14.72
N LEU A 429 12.73 -5.33 13.62
CA LEU A 429 13.65 -5.53 12.49
C LEU A 429 13.95 -4.22 11.75
N VAL A 430 13.00 -3.28 11.66
CA VAL A 430 13.28 -1.94 11.12
C VAL A 430 14.37 -1.24 11.94
N VAL A 431 14.30 -1.32 13.27
CA VAL A 431 15.35 -0.76 14.15
C VAL A 431 16.68 -1.48 13.94
N ALA A 432 16.68 -2.82 13.87
CA ALA A 432 17.90 -3.62 13.66
C ALA A 432 18.60 -3.28 12.32
N TYR A 433 17.83 -3.21 11.24
CA TYR A 433 18.35 -2.82 9.92
C TYR A 433 18.78 -1.36 9.85
N ALA A 434 18.12 -0.46 10.59
CA ALA A 434 18.56 0.92 10.70
C ALA A 434 19.94 1.06 11.39
N LEU A 435 20.24 0.18 12.35
CA LEU A 435 21.55 0.16 13.04
C LEU A 435 22.67 -0.27 12.11
N VAL A 436 22.46 -1.28 11.26
CA VAL A 436 23.48 -1.78 10.33
C VAL A 436 23.58 -0.97 9.04
N GLY A 437 22.52 -0.29 8.62
CA GLY A 437 22.54 0.61 7.47
C GLY A 437 22.66 -0.07 6.10
N THR A 438 22.54 -1.40 6.01
CA THR A 438 22.61 -2.16 4.76
C THR A 438 21.70 -3.39 4.81
N ILE A 439 21.12 -3.74 3.65
CA ILE A 439 20.34 -4.99 3.50
C ILE A 439 21.23 -6.23 3.35
N ASN A 440 22.51 -6.03 3.00
CA ASN A 440 23.50 -7.09 2.81
C ASN A 440 24.09 -7.60 4.14
N HIS A 441 23.32 -7.56 5.22
CA HIS A 441 23.77 -7.99 6.55
C HIS A 441 23.08 -9.29 6.95
N ASN A 442 23.86 -10.26 7.40
CA ASN A 442 23.37 -11.54 7.92
C ASN A 442 23.30 -11.50 9.45
N PHE A 443 22.13 -11.31 10.02
CA PHE A 443 21.96 -11.23 11.48
C PHE A 443 22.29 -12.49 12.25
N THR A 444 22.42 -13.64 11.58
CA THR A 444 22.81 -14.90 12.22
C THR A 444 24.31 -14.98 12.47
N THR A 445 25.11 -14.43 11.55
CA THR A 445 26.58 -14.57 11.57
C THR A 445 27.31 -13.27 11.89
N ASP A 446 26.76 -12.13 11.52
CA ASP A 446 27.46 -10.86 11.54
C ASP A 446 27.06 -10.01 12.75
N PRO A 447 28.01 -9.34 13.42
CA PRO A 447 27.71 -8.44 14.51
C PRO A 447 27.09 -7.14 13.96
N ILE A 448 26.08 -6.61 14.64
CA ILE A 448 25.45 -5.32 14.32
C ILE A 448 26.44 -4.16 14.52
N GLY A 449 27.35 -4.31 15.47
CA GLY A 449 28.37 -3.31 15.79
C GLY A 449 29.23 -3.75 16.96
N LEU A 450 29.94 -2.80 17.52
CA LEU A 450 30.78 -3.02 18.72
C LEU A 450 30.20 -2.24 19.90
N ASP A 451 30.24 -2.82 21.09
CA ASP A 451 29.92 -2.13 22.34
C ASP A 451 31.02 -1.11 22.72
N GLN A 452 30.78 -0.40 23.83
CA GLN A 452 31.73 0.58 24.37
C GLN A 452 33.08 -0.02 24.75
N ALA A 453 33.13 -1.33 25.06
CA ALA A 453 34.34 -2.09 25.35
C ALA A 453 34.93 -2.74 24.09
N ARG A 454 34.38 -2.46 22.89
CA ARG A 454 34.76 -3.02 21.58
C ARG A 454 34.48 -4.52 21.42
N ASN A 455 33.55 -5.07 22.18
CA ASN A 455 33.07 -6.43 21.95
C ASN A 455 32.01 -6.42 20.83
N PRO A 456 31.96 -7.48 19.99
CA PRO A 456 30.91 -7.60 18.99
C PRO A 456 29.53 -7.78 19.62
N VAL A 457 28.55 -7.04 19.12
CA VAL A 457 27.14 -7.12 19.54
C VAL A 457 26.34 -7.74 18.41
N PHE A 458 25.68 -8.85 18.67
CA PHE A 458 24.83 -9.55 17.72
C PHE A 458 23.35 -9.24 17.98
N LEU A 459 22.48 -9.53 17.01
CA LEU A 459 21.05 -9.30 17.15
C LEU A 459 20.46 -9.98 18.39
N LYS A 460 20.86 -11.22 18.67
CA LYS A 460 20.42 -11.98 19.86
C LYS A 460 20.76 -11.31 21.20
N ASP A 461 21.78 -10.45 21.25
CA ASP A 461 22.20 -9.77 22.48
C ASP A 461 21.34 -8.57 22.81
N ILE A 462 20.58 -8.07 21.83
CA ILE A 462 19.67 -6.92 21.99
C ILE A 462 18.21 -7.23 21.66
N TRP A 463 17.91 -8.45 21.15
CA TRP A 463 16.52 -8.86 20.92
C TRP A 463 15.79 -9.04 22.25
N PRO A 464 14.62 -8.42 22.46
CA PRO A 464 13.87 -8.60 23.69
C PRO A 464 13.22 -9.98 23.74
N THR A 465 13.13 -10.56 24.94
CA THR A 465 12.38 -11.79 25.15
C THR A 465 10.86 -11.52 25.13
N GLN A 466 10.06 -12.53 24.85
CA GLN A 466 8.60 -12.40 24.91
C GLN A 466 8.11 -11.95 26.29
N GLN A 467 8.76 -12.42 27.36
CA GLN A 467 8.41 -12.02 28.73
C GLN A 467 8.68 -10.54 29.00
N GLU A 468 9.84 -10.00 28.57
CA GLU A 468 10.15 -8.57 28.69
C GLU A 468 9.12 -7.70 27.97
N VAL A 469 8.68 -8.14 26.77
CA VAL A 469 7.65 -7.44 26.02
C VAL A 469 6.31 -7.48 26.75
N LEU A 470 5.90 -8.66 27.21
CA LEU A 470 4.62 -8.85 27.92
C LEU A 470 4.55 -8.01 29.19
N ASP A 471 5.60 -8.06 30.04
CA ASP A 471 5.67 -7.30 31.29
C ASP A 471 5.61 -5.80 31.03
N THR A 472 6.29 -5.34 29.96
CA THR A 472 6.27 -3.92 29.58
C THR A 472 4.90 -3.50 29.07
N VAL A 473 4.24 -4.31 28.25
CA VAL A 473 2.86 -4.06 27.75
C VAL A 473 1.90 -3.97 28.95
N GLN A 474 1.92 -4.94 29.84
CA GLN A 474 1.02 -4.98 31.01
C GLN A 474 1.23 -3.79 31.97
N SER A 475 2.46 -3.35 32.18
CA SER A 475 2.78 -2.21 33.07
C SER A 475 2.53 -0.84 32.42
N SER A 476 2.56 -0.75 31.11
CA SER A 476 2.55 0.53 30.39
C SER A 476 1.23 0.89 29.73
N ILE A 477 0.36 -0.08 29.42
CA ILE A 477 -0.91 0.16 28.72
C ILE A 477 -2.08 0.02 29.67
N SER A 478 -3.02 0.97 29.60
CA SER A 478 -4.25 0.97 30.41
C SER A 478 -5.41 1.57 29.65
N ALA A 479 -6.64 1.18 30.03
CA ALA A 479 -7.88 1.68 29.40
C ALA A 479 -8.01 3.21 29.45
N ASP A 480 -7.50 3.83 30.51
CA ASP A 480 -7.53 5.31 30.67
C ASP A 480 -6.80 6.05 29.53
N MET A 481 -5.76 5.45 28.95
CA MET A 481 -5.05 6.06 27.81
C MET A 481 -5.97 6.20 26.61
N PHE A 482 -6.72 5.14 26.29
CA PHE A 482 -7.67 5.15 25.19
C PHE A 482 -8.82 6.13 25.46
N THR A 483 -9.43 6.06 26.62
CA THR A 483 -10.52 6.96 27.00
C THR A 483 -10.08 8.41 26.94
N LYS A 484 -8.90 8.74 27.48
CA LYS A 484 -8.33 10.10 27.43
C LYS A 484 -8.11 10.58 26.00
N GLN A 485 -7.47 9.77 25.14
CA GLN A 485 -7.14 10.20 23.79
C GLN A 485 -8.39 10.35 22.90
N TYR A 486 -9.43 9.54 23.13
CA TYR A 486 -10.64 9.58 22.30
C TYR A 486 -11.75 10.48 22.84
N SER A 487 -11.69 10.92 24.12
CA SER A 487 -12.70 11.84 24.69
C SER A 487 -12.79 13.18 23.96
N THR A 488 -11.70 13.64 23.35
CA THR A 488 -11.60 14.93 22.63
C THR A 488 -11.35 14.76 21.15
N VAL A 489 -11.57 13.56 20.60
CA VAL A 489 -11.26 13.27 19.18
C VAL A 489 -12.04 14.15 18.21
N SER A 490 -13.25 14.58 18.58
CA SER A 490 -14.12 15.45 17.78
C SER A 490 -13.79 16.94 17.88
N ASP A 491 -12.98 17.36 18.90
CA ASP A 491 -12.72 18.77 19.16
C ASP A 491 -11.69 19.35 18.17
N GLY A 492 -10.79 18.51 17.69
CA GLY A 492 -9.63 18.93 16.88
C GLY A 492 -8.62 19.76 17.68
N ASP A 493 -7.57 20.20 17.03
CA ASP A 493 -6.60 21.14 17.59
C ASP A 493 -7.04 22.60 17.34
N GLN A 494 -6.27 23.56 17.88
CA GLN A 494 -6.56 24.98 17.73
C GLN A 494 -6.58 25.44 16.26
N ASN A 495 -5.78 24.84 15.38
CA ASN A 495 -5.78 25.17 13.96
C ASN A 495 -7.08 24.71 13.32
N TRP A 496 -7.55 23.49 13.65
CA TRP A 496 -8.83 22.96 13.19
C TRP A 496 -10.01 23.84 13.65
N GLN A 497 -10.02 24.22 14.93
CA GLN A 497 -11.08 25.06 15.50
C GLN A 497 -11.10 26.47 14.90
N ASN A 498 -9.95 27.00 14.47
CA ASN A 498 -9.83 28.32 13.85
C ASN A 498 -10.13 28.32 12.36
N LEU A 499 -10.39 27.16 11.73
CA LEU A 499 -10.76 27.13 10.32
C LEU A 499 -12.09 27.84 10.09
N THR A 500 -12.06 28.79 9.16
CA THR A 500 -13.28 29.39 8.62
C THR A 500 -13.74 28.59 7.42
N PHE A 501 -15.01 28.21 7.39
CA PHE A 501 -15.60 27.54 6.25
C PHE A 501 -16.79 28.36 5.72
N PRO A 502 -17.00 28.38 4.39
CA PRO A 502 -18.10 29.08 3.80
C PRO A 502 -19.43 28.49 4.28
N SER A 503 -20.39 29.35 4.57
CA SER A 503 -21.79 28.98 4.83
C SER A 503 -22.56 28.97 3.51
N GLY A 504 -23.34 27.91 3.24
CA GLY A 504 -24.17 27.79 2.04
C GLY A 504 -24.40 26.34 1.62
N ASP A 505 -25.33 26.11 0.71
CA ASP A 505 -25.71 24.78 0.22
C ASP A 505 -24.75 24.25 -0.86
N THR A 506 -23.88 25.11 -1.39
CA THR A 506 -22.93 24.75 -2.45
C THR A 506 -21.51 25.12 -2.07
N TYR A 507 -20.56 24.34 -2.54
CA TYR A 507 -19.13 24.60 -2.33
C TYR A 507 -18.69 25.87 -3.11
N GLY A 508 -17.97 26.76 -2.43
CA GLY A 508 -17.37 27.95 -3.04
C GLY A 508 -16.06 27.60 -3.79
N TRP A 509 -16.19 27.33 -5.08
CA TRP A 509 -15.03 27.00 -5.91
C TRP A 509 -14.14 28.23 -6.15
N GLU A 510 -12.84 28.08 -5.92
CA GLU A 510 -11.82 29.07 -6.24
C GLU A 510 -11.17 28.72 -7.58
N PRO A 511 -11.42 29.50 -8.66
CA PRO A 511 -10.92 29.17 -10.01
C PRO A 511 -9.39 29.09 -10.11
N ASP A 512 -8.68 29.86 -9.30
CA ASP A 512 -7.23 29.96 -9.32
C ASP A 512 -6.53 28.98 -8.35
N SER A 513 -7.31 28.18 -7.59
CA SER A 513 -6.75 27.20 -6.68
C SER A 513 -5.94 26.14 -7.45
N THR A 514 -4.70 25.89 -7.00
CA THR A 514 -3.85 24.82 -7.52
C THR A 514 -3.96 23.52 -6.72
N TYR A 515 -4.80 23.49 -5.67
CA TYR A 515 -5.06 22.32 -4.81
C TYR A 515 -6.44 21.72 -4.99
N ILE A 516 -7.49 22.54 -5.13
CA ILE A 516 -8.88 22.08 -5.21
C ILE A 516 -9.55 22.75 -6.41
N ARG A 517 -10.02 21.98 -7.40
CA ARG A 517 -10.71 22.47 -8.59
C ARG A 517 -11.93 21.63 -8.87
N LYS A 518 -12.98 22.28 -9.37
CA LYS A 518 -14.19 21.61 -9.85
C LYS A 518 -13.81 20.67 -11.00
N ALA A 519 -14.05 19.37 -10.82
CA ALA A 519 -13.80 18.37 -11.85
C ALA A 519 -14.96 18.30 -12.84
N PRO A 520 -14.72 17.97 -14.12
CA PRO A 520 -15.73 18.06 -15.19
C PRO A 520 -16.65 16.84 -15.30
N TYR A 521 -16.72 16.00 -14.28
CA TYR A 521 -17.48 14.73 -14.34
C TYR A 521 -18.97 14.89 -14.58
N PHE A 522 -19.53 16.03 -14.22
CA PHE A 522 -20.97 16.33 -14.33
C PHE A 522 -21.25 17.46 -15.32
N ASP A 523 -20.24 18.02 -15.98
CA ASP A 523 -20.44 19.12 -16.91
C ASP A 523 -21.24 18.63 -18.11
N GLY A 524 -22.35 19.33 -18.40
CA GLY A 524 -23.24 18.96 -19.50
C GLY A 524 -24.02 17.65 -19.29
N MET A 525 -24.06 17.10 -18.05
CA MET A 525 -24.76 15.85 -17.78
C MET A 525 -26.26 15.96 -18.05
N PRO A 526 -26.83 15.17 -19.00
CA PRO A 526 -28.27 15.22 -19.28
C PRO A 526 -29.07 14.55 -18.18
N ALA A 527 -30.33 14.97 -18.01
CA ALA A 527 -31.24 14.38 -17.04
C ALA A 527 -31.52 12.89 -17.29
N THR A 528 -31.54 12.46 -18.54
CA THR A 528 -31.67 11.06 -18.95
C THR A 528 -30.33 10.59 -19.52
N PRO A 529 -29.84 9.39 -19.17
CA PRO A 529 -28.59 8.89 -19.72
C PRO A 529 -28.68 8.68 -21.23
N ALA A 530 -27.61 8.97 -21.95
CA ALA A 530 -27.50 8.59 -23.33
C ALA A 530 -27.48 7.05 -23.46
N PRO A 531 -28.04 6.47 -24.55
CA PRO A 531 -27.92 5.04 -24.79
C PRO A 531 -26.45 4.59 -24.83
N VAL A 532 -26.21 3.38 -24.33
CA VAL A 532 -24.87 2.77 -24.51
C VAL A 532 -24.67 2.47 -26.00
N GLU A 533 -23.54 2.84 -26.51
CA GLU A 533 -23.13 2.59 -27.90
C GLU A 533 -21.98 1.59 -27.93
N ASP A 534 -21.85 0.92 -29.07
CA ASP A 534 -20.69 0.11 -29.39
C ASP A 534 -19.43 0.99 -29.44
N ILE A 535 -18.29 0.43 -29.07
CA ILE A 535 -17.01 1.16 -29.11
C ILE A 535 -16.33 0.89 -30.45
N ARG A 536 -16.08 1.92 -31.23
CA ARG A 536 -15.50 1.80 -32.56
C ARG A 536 -14.25 2.65 -32.71
N ALA A 537 -13.31 2.15 -33.49
CA ALA A 537 -12.05 2.82 -33.84
C ALA A 537 -11.23 3.30 -32.64
N ALA A 538 -11.21 2.52 -31.55
CA ALA A 538 -10.41 2.85 -30.38
C ALA A 538 -8.92 2.58 -30.64
N ARG A 539 -8.04 3.44 -30.10
CA ARG A 539 -6.60 3.27 -30.11
C ARG A 539 -6.08 2.87 -28.74
N CYS A 540 -5.07 2.03 -28.70
CA CYS A 540 -4.39 1.72 -27.47
C CYS A 540 -3.48 2.87 -27.00
N LEU A 541 -3.57 3.24 -25.74
CA LEU A 541 -2.74 4.29 -25.14
C LEU A 541 -1.53 3.68 -24.42
N ALA A 542 -1.67 2.47 -23.88
CA ALA A 542 -0.58 1.74 -23.25
C ALA A 542 -0.81 0.22 -23.26
N VAL A 543 0.28 -0.53 -23.45
CA VAL A 543 0.36 -1.98 -23.25
C VAL A 543 1.23 -2.24 -22.02
N LEU A 544 0.61 -2.72 -20.96
CA LEU A 544 1.20 -2.85 -19.63
C LEU A 544 1.42 -4.32 -19.28
N GLY A 545 2.41 -4.59 -18.43
CA GLY A 545 2.68 -5.94 -17.93
C GLY A 545 1.82 -6.32 -16.72
N ASP A 546 2.25 -7.38 -16.02
CA ASP A 546 1.63 -7.90 -14.80
C ASP A 546 1.83 -6.96 -13.61
N SER A 547 0.93 -7.07 -12.62
CA SER A 547 1.00 -6.40 -11.33
C SER A 547 1.16 -4.88 -11.41
N VAL A 548 0.54 -4.26 -12.42
CA VAL A 548 0.47 -2.80 -12.51
C VAL A 548 -0.48 -2.29 -11.42
N THR A 549 0.09 -1.64 -10.43
CA THR A 549 -0.63 -1.19 -9.23
C THR A 549 -1.38 0.12 -9.48
N THR A 550 -2.31 0.44 -8.58
CA THR A 550 -2.96 1.76 -8.55
C THR A 550 -1.96 2.91 -8.36
N ASP A 551 -0.78 2.65 -7.78
CA ASP A 551 0.32 3.62 -7.67
C ASP A 551 1.04 3.88 -9.01
N HIS A 552 1.07 2.88 -9.90
CA HIS A 552 1.57 3.06 -11.27
C HIS A 552 0.58 3.88 -12.11
N ILE A 553 -0.72 3.64 -11.93
CA ILE A 553 -1.78 4.34 -12.69
C ILE A 553 -1.95 5.77 -12.19
N SER A 554 -2.02 5.96 -10.87
CA SER A 554 -2.21 7.27 -10.23
C SER A 554 -1.19 7.45 -9.11
N PRO A 555 -0.02 8.01 -9.37
CA PRO A 555 1.03 8.21 -8.37
C PRO A 555 0.58 9.19 -7.27
N ALA A 556 1.13 9.00 -6.06
CA ALA A 556 0.93 9.91 -4.93
C ALA A 556 2.19 10.72 -4.59
N GLY A 557 3.35 10.28 -5.08
CA GLY A 557 4.66 10.87 -4.78
C GLY A 557 4.93 12.21 -5.46
N SER A 558 6.21 12.55 -5.55
CA SER A 558 6.70 13.85 -6.07
C SER A 558 6.29 14.10 -7.53
N ILE A 559 6.06 15.36 -7.84
CA ILE A 559 5.74 15.85 -9.19
C ILE A 559 7.03 16.23 -9.90
N LYS A 560 7.30 15.62 -11.07
CA LYS A 560 8.49 15.93 -11.88
C LYS A 560 8.38 17.33 -12.50
N LEU A 561 9.45 18.12 -12.40
CA LEU A 561 9.55 19.47 -12.94
C LEU A 561 9.20 19.55 -14.43
N ASN A 562 9.81 18.69 -15.23
CA ASN A 562 9.65 18.69 -16.69
C ASN A 562 8.46 17.83 -17.19
N GLY A 563 7.68 17.23 -16.27
CA GLY A 563 6.49 16.47 -16.62
C GLY A 563 5.28 17.38 -16.89
N PRO A 564 4.20 16.83 -17.49
CA PRO A 564 2.99 17.62 -17.78
C PRO A 564 2.40 18.34 -16.56
N ALA A 565 2.37 17.67 -15.39
CA ALA A 565 1.86 18.27 -14.15
C ALA A 565 2.78 19.38 -13.62
N GLY A 566 4.11 19.21 -13.70
CA GLY A 566 5.07 20.24 -13.28
C GLY A 566 4.97 21.50 -14.15
N LYS A 567 4.89 21.31 -15.46
CA LYS A 567 4.66 22.43 -16.41
C LYS A 567 3.38 23.20 -16.09
N TYR A 568 2.29 22.49 -15.87
CA TYR A 568 1.00 23.07 -15.46
C TYR A 568 1.13 23.92 -14.19
N LEU A 569 1.83 23.40 -13.17
CA LEU A 569 2.02 24.13 -11.91
C LEU A 569 2.87 25.41 -12.10
N ILE A 570 3.92 25.35 -12.91
CA ILE A 570 4.74 26.53 -13.26
C ILE A 570 3.88 27.59 -13.97
N GLU A 571 3.09 27.19 -14.96
CA GLU A 571 2.17 28.06 -15.69
C GLU A 571 1.14 28.73 -14.76
N HIS A 572 0.82 28.12 -13.62
CA HIS A 572 -0.06 28.68 -12.58
C HIS A 572 0.73 29.36 -11.44
N GLY A 573 2.00 29.70 -11.64
CA GLY A 573 2.79 30.47 -10.70
C GLY A 573 3.31 29.71 -9.47
N VAL A 574 3.24 28.37 -9.46
CA VAL A 574 3.76 27.54 -8.36
C VAL A 574 5.25 27.31 -8.56
N ALA A 575 6.08 27.73 -7.59
CA ALA A 575 7.51 27.47 -7.63
C ALA A 575 7.83 25.97 -7.49
N PRO A 576 8.90 25.45 -8.10
CA PRO A 576 9.27 24.02 -8.00
C PRO A 576 9.39 23.49 -6.57
N ALA A 577 9.87 24.32 -5.64
CA ALA A 577 9.97 23.98 -4.21
C ALA A 577 8.60 23.75 -3.55
N ASP A 578 7.52 24.33 -4.12
CA ASP A 578 6.16 24.30 -3.60
C ASP A 578 5.26 23.32 -4.35
N PHE A 579 5.82 22.51 -5.25
CA PHE A 579 5.04 21.51 -6.01
C PHE A 579 4.33 20.53 -5.11
N ASN A 580 4.94 20.19 -3.97
CA ASN A 580 4.45 19.16 -3.08
C ASN A 580 4.32 17.81 -3.80
N SER A 581 3.24 17.04 -3.58
CA SER A 581 3.05 15.73 -4.17
C SER A 581 1.71 15.61 -4.90
N TYR A 582 1.56 14.61 -5.77
CA TYR A 582 0.27 14.27 -6.36
C TYR A 582 -0.79 13.97 -5.27
N GLY A 583 -0.38 13.31 -4.18
CA GLY A 583 -1.26 13.01 -3.06
C GLY A 583 -1.83 14.27 -2.39
N SER A 584 -1.02 15.32 -2.24
CA SER A 584 -1.48 16.60 -1.67
C SER A 584 -2.38 17.38 -2.61
N ARG A 585 -2.27 17.17 -3.93
CA ARG A 585 -3.02 17.89 -4.96
C ARG A 585 -4.15 17.08 -5.58
N ARG A 586 -4.53 15.94 -4.97
CA ARG A 586 -5.58 15.06 -5.52
C ARG A 586 -6.97 15.70 -5.65
N GLY A 587 -7.21 16.84 -5.00
CA GLY A 587 -8.40 17.67 -5.21
C GLY A 587 -8.36 18.51 -6.50
N ASN A 588 -7.23 18.52 -7.21
CA ASN A 588 -7.08 19.22 -8.49
C ASN A 588 -6.97 18.22 -9.65
N HIS A 589 -8.08 18.05 -10.38
CA HIS A 589 -8.15 17.10 -11.49
C HIS A 589 -7.15 17.41 -12.61
N GLU A 590 -6.77 18.67 -12.82
CA GLU A 590 -5.81 19.08 -13.83
C GLU A 590 -4.40 18.54 -13.53
N VAL A 591 -3.99 18.57 -12.26
CA VAL A 591 -2.73 17.97 -11.82
C VAL A 591 -2.81 16.45 -11.93
N MET A 592 -3.92 15.85 -11.48
CA MET A 592 -4.07 14.40 -11.40
C MET A 592 -4.16 13.73 -12.77
N VAL A 593 -4.85 14.31 -13.74
CA VAL A 593 -4.92 13.76 -15.09
C VAL A 593 -3.57 13.79 -15.79
N ARG A 594 -2.76 14.85 -15.55
CA ARG A 594 -1.39 14.96 -16.06
C ARG A 594 -0.42 14.00 -15.38
N GLY A 595 -0.76 13.54 -14.17
CA GLY A 595 -0.05 12.52 -13.40
C GLY A 595 -0.51 11.08 -13.69
N THR A 596 -1.60 10.89 -14.43
CA THR A 596 -2.10 9.55 -14.73
C THR A 596 -1.12 8.81 -15.61
N PHE A 597 -0.72 7.59 -15.17
CA PHE A 597 0.35 6.78 -15.75
C PHE A 597 1.75 7.43 -15.73
N ALA A 598 1.97 8.48 -14.95
CA ALA A 598 3.27 9.17 -14.87
C ALA A 598 4.22 8.61 -13.79
N ASN A 599 3.91 7.45 -13.21
CA ASN A 599 4.83 6.80 -12.26
C ASN A 599 6.18 6.55 -12.93
N VAL A 600 7.26 6.90 -12.23
CA VAL A 600 8.65 6.86 -12.75
C VAL A 600 9.12 5.47 -13.15
N ARG A 601 8.46 4.42 -12.67
CA ARG A 601 8.78 3.01 -12.93
C ARG A 601 7.81 2.32 -13.89
N LEU A 602 6.81 3.04 -14.39
CA LEU A 602 5.89 2.47 -15.37
C LEU A 602 6.65 2.10 -16.64
N ARG A 603 6.40 0.90 -17.16
CA ARG A 603 6.95 0.42 -18.41
C ARG A 603 5.81 0.16 -19.38
N ASN A 604 5.79 0.91 -20.49
CA ASN A 604 4.83 0.75 -21.56
C ASN A 604 5.49 0.01 -22.72
N LYS A 605 4.97 -1.19 -23.05
CA LYS A 605 5.52 -2.00 -24.17
C LYS A 605 5.42 -1.31 -25.52
N MET A 606 4.51 -0.33 -25.69
CA MET A 606 4.44 0.51 -26.89
C MET A 606 5.62 1.47 -27.04
N ALA A 607 6.34 1.77 -25.96
CA ALA A 607 7.53 2.63 -25.95
C ALA A 607 8.73 1.89 -25.31
N PRO A 608 9.25 0.83 -25.98
CA PRO A 608 10.27 -0.04 -25.41
C PRO A 608 11.56 0.74 -25.10
N GLY A 609 12.20 0.37 -23.97
CA GLY A 609 13.41 1.03 -23.49
C GLY A 609 13.18 2.33 -22.72
N THR A 610 11.92 2.73 -22.50
CA THR A 610 11.57 3.91 -21.70
C THR A 610 10.96 3.50 -20.34
N GLU A 611 11.11 4.36 -19.34
CA GLU A 611 10.39 4.28 -18.06
C GLU A 611 9.62 5.57 -17.81
N GLY A 612 8.50 5.48 -17.10
CA GLY A 612 7.61 6.61 -16.84
C GLY A 612 6.43 6.69 -17.79
N GLY A 613 5.74 7.81 -17.78
CA GLY A 613 4.51 8.03 -18.56
C GLY A 613 4.74 8.32 -20.03
N VAL A 614 5.41 7.42 -20.76
CA VAL A 614 5.73 7.58 -22.19
C VAL A 614 4.94 6.60 -23.03
N THR A 615 4.44 7.06 -24.17
CA THR A 615 3.78 6.25 -25.21
C THR A 615 4.17 6.72 -26.60
N ARG A 616 3.59 6.12 -27.64
CA ARG A 616 3.71 6.58 -29.04
C ARG A 616 2.33 6.95 -29.56
N LEU A 617 2.21 8.13 -30.16
CA LEU A 617 1.00 8.56 -30.86
C LEU A 617 0.87 7.82 -32.17
N LEU A 618 -0.27 7.21 -32.41
CA LEU A 618 -0.58 6.45 -33.65
C LEU A 618 -1.44 7.28 -34.62
N PRO A 619 -1.32 7.07 -35.91
CA PRO A 619 -0.43 6.13 -36.60
C PRO A 619 1.02 6.61 -36.78
N GLU A 620 1.35 7.85 -36.38
CA GLU A 620 2.63 8.51 -36.65
C GLU A 620 3.80 7.87 -35.85
N LEU A 621 3.55 7.03 -34.87
CA LEU A 621 4.53 6.38 -33.96
C LEU A 621 5.42 7.38 -33.22
N THR A 622 4.95 8.62 -33.02
CA THR A 622 5.70 9.69 -32.37
C THR A 622 5.76 9.50 -30.86
N PRO A 623 6.95 9.40 -30.27
CA PRO A 623 7.09 9.31 -28.82
C PRO A 623 6.64 10.60 -28.11
N MET A 624 5.82 10.49 -27.07
CA MET A 624 5.40 11.61 -26.24
C MET A 624 4.88 11.14 -24.89
N SER A 625 4.53 12.08 -24.00
CA SER A 625 3.88 11.71 -22.75
C SER A 625 2.50 11.09 -23.00
N ILE A 626 2.07 10.17 -22.12
CA ILE A 626 0.73 9.58 -22.18
C ILE A 626 -0.34 10.68 -22.13
N TYR A 627 -0.14 11.73 -21.34
CA TYR A 627 -1.04 12.87 -21.26
C TYR A 627 -1.13 13.62 -22.61
N ASP A 628 0.01 13.99 -23.20
CA ASP A 628 0.01 14.73 -24.46
C ASP A 628 -0.61 13.92 -25.61
N ALA A 629 -0.34 12.61 -25.66
CA ALA A 629 -0.97 11.71 -26.61
C ALA A 629 -2.50 11.67 -26.42
N SER A 630 -2.98 11.63 -25.19
CA SER A 630 -4.43 11.63 -24.89
C SER A 630 -5.12 12.91 -25.37
N ILE A 631 -4.47 14.06 -25.21
CA ILE A 631 -4.99 15.34 -25.71
C ILE A 631 -5.10 15.33 -27.23
N GLU A 632 -4.09 14.80 -27.93
CA GLU A 632 -4.13 14.70 -29.38
C GLU A 632 -5.22 13.73 -29.87
N TYR A 633 -5.40 12.58 -29.21
CA TYR A 633 -6.50 11.67 -29.50
C TYR A 633 -7.88 12.28 -29.20
N ALA A 634 -8.01 13.04 -28.13
CA ALA A 634 -9.24 13.77 -27.82
C ALA A 634 -9.59 14.78 -28.94
N ARG A 635 -8.58 15.51 -29.45
CA ARG A 635 -8.76 16.44 -30.60
C ARG A 635 -9.22 15.71 -31.87
N ARG A 636 -8.80 14.45 -32.06
CA ARG A 636 -9.21 13.58 -33.20
C ARG A 636 -10.56 12.89 -32.94
N GLY A 637 -11.15 13.01 -31.75
CA GLY A 637 -12.36 12.28 -31.37
C GLY A 637 -12.16 10.76 -31.25
N THR A 638 -10.94 10.30 -31.00
CA THR A 638 -10.57 8.88 -30.95
C THR A 638 -10.73 8.32 -29.53
N PRO A 639 -11.58 7.30 -29.31
CA PRO A 639 -11.67 6.62 -28.02
C PRO A 639 -10.39 5.83 -27.72
N LEU A 640 -10.08 5.65 -26.42
CA LEU A 640 -8.83 5.03 -26.00
C LEU A 640 -9.04 3.73 -25.22
N ALA A 641 -8.03 2.87 -25.26
CA ALA A 641 -7.97 1.59 -24.57
C ALA A 641 -6.64 1.39 -23.84
N ILE A 642 -6.64 0.48 -22.88
CA ILE A 642 -5.44 -0.07 -22.22
C ILE A 642 -5.45 -1.58 -22.37
N LEU A 643 -4.29 -2.17 -22.69
CA LEU A 643 -4.04 -3.60 -22.56
C LEU A 643 -3.15 -3.81 -21.33
N ALA A 644 -3.48 -4.81 -20.48
CA ALA A 644 -2.76 -5.08 -19.26
C ALA A 644 -2.63 -6.59 -18.98
N GLY A 645 -1.66 -6.95 -18.16
CA GLY A 645 -1.44 -8.32 -17.72
C GLY A 645 -2.27 -8.68 -16.48
N LYS A 646 -1.70 -9.56 -15.64
CA LYS A 646 -2.34 -10.05 -14.41
C LYS A 646 -2.37 -9.01 -13.30
N GLU A 647 -3.35 -9.13 -12.40
CA GLU A 647 -3.49 -8.31 -11.18
C GLU A 647 -3.54 -6.80 -11.46
N TYR A 648 -4.17 -6.39 -12.57
CA TYR A 648 -4.26 -4.98 -12.93
C TYR A 648 -5.02 -4.18 -11.86
N GLY A 649 -4.39 -3.12 -11.37
CA GLY A 649 -4.94 -2.24 -10.35
C GLY A 649 -4.77 -2.74 -8.91
N SER A 650 -3.81 -3.65 -8.66
CA SER A 650 -3.46 -4.07 -7.29
C SER A 650 -3.00 -2.89 -6.43
N GLY A 651 -3.12 -3.02 -5.12
CA GLY A 651 -2.65 -2.02 -4.16
C GLY A 651 -3.76 -1.20 -3.51
N SER A 652 -3.56 0.11 -3.39
CA SER A 652 -4.47 1.03 -2.69
C SER A 652 -5.81 1.19 -3.41
N SER A 653 -6.89 1.41 -2.65
CA SER A 653 -8.24 1.68 -3.19
C SER A 653 -8.37 3.06 -3.84
N ARG A 654 -7.47 3.43 -4.74
CA ARG A 654 -7.45 4.75 -5.38
C ARG A 654 -8.47 4.84 -6.51
N ASP A 655 -9.49 5.64 -6.32
CA ASP A 655 -10.46 6.00 -7.34
C ASP A 655 -9.81 6.81 -8.50
N TRP A 656 -8.77 7.60 -8.22
CA TRP A 656 -8.00 8.31 -9.27
C TRP A 656 -7.36 7.36 -10.28
N ALA A 657 -7.14 6.10 -9.94
CA ALA A 657 -6.72 5.07 -10.89
C ALA A 657 -7.81 4.72 -11.93
N ALA A 658 -9.05 5.18 -11.73
CA ALA A 658 -10.15 5.13 -12.71
C ALA A 658 -10.57 6.53 -13.18
N LYS A 659 -10.63 7.53 -12.27
CA LYS A 659 -10.94 8.93 -12.59
C LYS A 659 -9.97 9.51 -13.63
N GLY A 660 -8.66 9.30 -13.43
CA GLY A 660 -7.62 9.74 -14.35
C GLY A 660 -7.74 9.13 -15.75
N PRO A 661 -7.76 7.80 -15.88
CA PRO A 661 -8.02 7.13 -17.16
C PRO A 661 -9.29 7.60 -17.87
N ARG A 662 -10.39 7.82 -17.14
CA ARG A 662 -11.61 8.38 -17.71
C ARG A 662 -11.39 9.75 -18.31
N LEU A 663 -10.66 10.62 -17.62
CA LEU A 663 -10.34 11.98 -18.11
C LEU A 663 -9.37 11.98 -19.29
N LEU A 664 -8.50 10.96 -19.41
CA LEU A 664 -7.65 10.74 -20.58
C LEU A 664 -8.43 10.24 -21.81
N GLY A 665 -9.73 9.87 -21.67
CA GLY A 665 -10.54 9.36 -22.77
C GLY A 665 -10.57 7.84 -22.92
N ILE A 666 -10.06 7.09 -21.90
CA ILE A 666 -10.10 5.63 -21.91
C ILE A 666 -11.55 5.15 -21.76
N ARG A 667 -11.99 4.28 -22.66
CA ARG A 667 -13.34 3.71 -22.71
C ARG A 667 -13.36 2.26 -22.20
N PHE A 668 -12.31 1.51 -22.40
CA PHE A 668 -12.19 0.15 -21.92
C PHE A 668 -10.75 -0.23 -21.58
N VAL A 669 -10.65 -1.27 -20.77
CA VAL A 669 -9.38 -1.93 -20.44
C VAL A 669 -9.54 -3.41 -20.68
N ILE A 670 -8.58 -4.07 -21.33
CA ILE A 670 -8.52 -5.53 -21.44
C ILE A 670 -7.34 -6.01 -20.62
N ALA A 671 -7.58 -6.84 -19.61
CA ALA A 671 -6.55 -7.37 -18.73
C ALA A 671 -6.66 -8.89 -18.55
N GLU A 672 -5.56 -9.56 -18.20
CA GLU A 672 -5.61 -11.00 -17.87
C GLU A 672 -6.36 -11.24 -16.57
N SER A 673 -6.23 -10.34 -15.59
CA SER A 673 -7.03 -10.32 -14.36
C SER A 673 -7.03 -8.95 -13.70
N TYR A 674 -8.03 -8.71 -12.86
CA TYR A 674 -8.22 -7.45 -12.14
C TYR A 674 -8.19 -7.67 -10.62
N GLU A 675 -7.70 -6.67 -9.92
CA GLU A 675 -7.99 -6.52 -8.50
C GLU A 675 -9.42 -5.98 -8.31
N ARG A 676 -10.11 -6.49 -7.28
CA ARG A 676 -11.55 -6.26 -7.08
C ARG A 676 -11.95 -4.78 -7.05
N ILE A 677 -11.28 -3.99 -6.20
CA ILE A 677 -11.63 -2.57 -5.99
C ILE A 677 -11.40 -1.76 -7.27
N HIS A 678 -10.31 -2.03 -7.97
CA HIS A 678 -9.99 -1.31 -9.20
C HIS A 678 -10.99 -1.62 -10.31
N ARG A 679 -11.40 -2.89 -10.47
CA ARG A 679 -12.45 -3.28 -11.42
C ARG A 679 -13.77 -2.53 -11.14
N SER A 680 -14.21 -2.51 -9.85
CA SER A 680 -15.39 -1.73 -9.45
C SER A 680 -15.26 -0.25 -9.75
N ASN A 681 -14.09 0.34 -9.48
CA ASN A 681 -13.84 1.76 -9.79
C ASN A 681 -13.90 2.05 -11.29
N LEU A 682 -13.41 1.15 -12.15
CA LEU A 682 -13.53 1.30 -13.61
C LEU A 682 -15.01 1.37 -14.03
N VAL A 683 -15.83 0.42 -13.57
CA VAL A 683 -17.29 0.44 -13.84
C VAL A 683 -17.94 1.69 -13.25
N GLY A 684 -17.57 2.04 -12.02
CA GLY A 684 -18.06 3.24 -11.32
C GLY A 684 -17.75 4.55 -12.05
N MET A 685 -16.71 4.56 -12.90
CA MET A 685 -16.36 5.69 -13.76
C MET A 685 -16.85 5.52 -15.21
N GLY A 686 -17.62 4.48 -15.54
CA GLY A 686 -18.11 4.23 -16.89
C GLY A 686 -17.00 3.78 -17.87
N ILE A 687 -15.95 3.14 -17.37
CA ILE A 687 -14.93 2.45 -18.17
C ILE A 687 -15.28 0.95 -18.17
N LEU A 688 -15.26 0.33 -19.35
CA LEU A 688 -15.60 -1.08 -19.53
C LEU A 688 -14.40 -1.98 -19.17
N PRO A 689 -14.45 -2.77 -18.12
CA PRO A 689 -13.43 -3.77 -17.84
C PRO A 689 -13.72 -5.05 -18.64
N LEU A 690 -12.75 -5.50 -19.41
CA LEU A 690 -12.77 -6.71 -20.22
C LEU A 690 -11.63 -7.63 -19.78
N GLN A 691 -11.86 -8.92 -19.74
CA GLN A 691 -10.86 -9.89 -19.33
C GLN A 691 -10.57 -10.86 -20.46
N PHE A 692 -9.30 -11.11 -20.77
CA PHE A 692 -8.88 -12.17 -21.68
C PHE A 692 -9.38 -13.54 -21.21
N GLU A 693 -9.65 -14.43 -22.15
CA GLU A 693 -9.99 -15.82 -21.82
C GLU A 693 -8.81 -16.53 -21.13
N GLN A 694 -9.10 -17.58 -20.41
CA GLN A 694 -8.08 -18.29 -19.64
C GLN A 694 -6.94 -18.80 -20.52
N GLY A 695 -5.73 -18.34 -20.24
CA GLY A 695 -4.51 -18.68 -20.97
C GLY A 695 -4.20 -17.74 -22.16
N GLU A 696 -5.09 -16.82 -22.48
CA GLU A 696 -4.84 -15.77 -23.48
C GLU A 696 -4.25 -14.51 -22.84
N THR A 697 -3.36 -13.87 -23.56
CA THR A 697 -2.67 -12.62 -23.19
C THR A 697 -2.57 -11.73 -24.43
N ALA A 698 -2.28 -10.45 -24.25
CA ALA A 698 -2.00 -9.58 -25.38
C ALA A 698 -0.86 -10.13 -26.27
N GLU A 699 0.16 -10.75 -25.64
CA GLU A 699 1.31 -11.31 -26.36
C GLU A 699 0.94 -12.61 -27.11
N SER A 700 0.17 -13.54 -26.49
CA SER A 700 -0.26 -14.77 -27.17
C SER A 700 -1.18 -14.50 -28.38
N LEU A 701 -1.95 -13.41 -28.33
CA LEU A 701 -2.80 -12.95 -29.41
C LEU A 701 -2.06 -12.05 -30.43
N GLY A 702 -0.76 -11.82 -30.23
CA GLY A 702 0.04 -10.98 -31.12
C GLY A 702 -0.32 -9.50 -31.10
N LEU A 703 -0.98 -9.02 -30.06
CA LEU A 703 -1.36 -7.62 -29.92
C LEU A 703 -0.16 -6.76 -29.50
N THR A 704 0.11 -5.73 -30.25
CA THR A 704 1.23 -4.80 -30.07
C THR A 704 0.80 -3.48 -29.42
N GLY A 705 -0.51 -3.18 -29.46
CA GLY A 705 -1.09 -1.89 -29.11
C GLY A 705 -1.16 -0.90 -30.28
N GLU A 706 -0.71 -1.29 -31.47
CA GLU A 706 -0.79 -0.45 -32.69
C GLU A 706 -2.11 -0.64 -33.44
N GLU A 707 -2.93 -1.61 -33.04
CA GLU A 707 -4.20 -1.98 -33.65
C GLU A 707 -5.28 -0.91 -33.43
N ILE A 708 -6.30 -0.95 -34.27
CA ILE A 708 -7.59 -0.27 -34.08
C ILE A 708 -8.57 -1.30 -33.51
N PHE A 709 -9.18 -0.96 -32.39
CA PHE A 709 -10.07 -1.86 -31.66
C PHE A 709 -11.54 -1.49 -31.87
N HIS A 710 -12.38 -2.52 -32.02
CA HIS A 710 -13.84 -2.42 -32.11
C HIS A 710 -14.48 -3.40 -31.17
N ILE A 711 -15.55 -2.99 -30.49
CA ILE A 711 -16.39 -3.81 -29.62
C ILE A 711 -17.83 -3.58 -30.06
N GLU A 712 -18.43 -4.59 -30.69
CA GLU A 712 -19.77 -4.54 -31.23
C GLU A 712 -20.72 -5.45 -30.44
N GLY A 713 -21.99 -5.06 -30.33
CA GLY A 713 -23.01 -5.80 -29.61
C GLY A 713 -23.10 -5.50 -28.11
N LEU A 714 -22.28 -4.56 -27.59
CA LEU A 714 -22.29 -4.19 -26.17
C LEU A 714 -23.66 -3.69 -25.71
N LYS A 715 -24.32 -2.86 -26.50
CA LYS A 715 -25.68 -2.38 -26.19
C LYS A 715 -26.66 -3.52 -25.95
N ASN A 716 -26.74 -4.47 -26.90
CA ASN A 716 -27.66 -5.59 -26.81
C ASN A 716 -27.37 -6.49 -25.61
N MET A 717 -26.08 -6.69 -25.32
CA MET A 717 -25.63 -7.49 -24.17
C MET A 717 -26.08 -6.89 -22.84
N LEU A 718 -25.93 -5.57 -22.66
CA LEU A 718 -26.34 -4.87 -21.44
C LEU A 718 -27.87 -4.76 -21.33
N ASP A 719 -28.57 -4.48 -22.41
CA ASP A 719 -30.03 -4.41 -22.44
C ASP A 719 -30.67 -5.77 -22.10
N SER A 720 -30.07 -6.88 -22.53
CA SER A 720 -30.48 -8.25 -22.18
C SER A 720 -30.01 -8.70 -20.78
N LYS A 721 -29.28 -7.86 -20.04
CA LYS A 721 -28.69 -8.18 -18.73
C LYS A 721 -27.86 -9.47 -18.76
N PHE A 722 -27.06 -9.63 -19.81
CA PHE A 722 -26.20 -10.79 -20.05
C PHE A 722 -26.95 -12.13 -20.23
N ALA A 723 -28.18 -12.13 -20.76
CA ALA A 723 -28.97 -13.33 -20.94
C ALA A 723 -28.28 -14.41 -21.82
N ALA A 724 -27.42 -13.98 -22.77
CA ALA A 724 -26.63 -14.88 -23.65
C ALA A 724 -25.18 -15.11 -23.14
N GLY A 725 -24.88 -14.70 -21.88
CA GLY A 725 -23.53 -14.79 -21.32
C GLY A 725 -22.80 -13.45 -21.32
N LYS A 726 -21.55 -13.47 -20.82
CA LYS A 726 -20.72 -12.26 -20.65
C LYS A 726 -19.58 -12.14 -21.68
N ASN A 727 -19.47 -13.05 -22.63
CA ASN A 727 -18.41 -13.01 -23.63
C ASN A 727 -18.81 -12.14 -24.83
N ILE A 728 -17.92 -11.24 -25.21
CA ILE A 728 -18.07 -10.34 -26.36
C ILE A 728 -16.84 -10.46 -27.25
N LEU A 729 -17.03 -10.31 -28.56
CA LEU A 729 -15.91 -10.30 -29.52
C LEU A 729 -15.29 -8.93 -29.58
N VAL A 730 -13.96 -8.88 -29.46
CA VAL A 730 -13.14 -7.74 -29.78
C VAL A 730 -12.52 -7.95 -31.15
N LYS A 731 -12.64 -6.97 -32.00
CA LYS A 731 -12.03 -6.94 -33.31
C LYS A 731 -10.85 -5.97 -33.27
N ALA A 732 -9.65 -6.48 -33.55
CA ALA A 732 -8.42 -5.72 -33.63
C ALA A 732 -7.94 -5.68 -35.07
N GLU A 733 -7.84 -4.49 -35.66
CA GLU A 733 -7.36 -4.27 -37.04
C GLU A 733 -5.94 -3.69 -36.95
N ASN A 734 -4.97 -4.37 -37.54
CA ASN A 734 -3.60 -3.90 -37.60
C ASN A 734 -3.40 -2.82 -38.68
N MET A 735 -2.23 -2.20 -38.70
CA MET A 735 -1.91 -1.12 -39.68
C MET A 735 -1.92 -1.57 -41.15
N THR A 736 -1.90 -2.89 -41.43
CA THR A 736 -2.00 -3.44 -42.80
C THR A 736 -3.43 -3.77 -43.22
N GLY A 737 -4.42 -3.52 -42.33
CA GLY A 737 -5.84 -3.83 -42.55
C GLY A 737 -6.22 -5.28 -42.26
N THR A 738 -5.29 -6.09 -41.70
CA THR A 738 -5.62 -7.44 -41.26
C THR A 738 -6.35 -7.38 -39.96
N THR A 739 -7.49 -8.08 -39.85
CA THR A 739 -8.32 -8.13 -38.67
C THR A 739 -8.11 -9.44 -37.94
N HIS A 740 -7.97 -9.35 -36.60
CA HIS A 740 -7.99 -10.45 -35.68
C HIS A 740 -9.20 -10.29 -34.73
N GLU A 741 -9.98 -11.34 -34.56
CA GLU A 741 -11.14 -11.37 -33.65
C GLU A 741 -10.88 -12.35 -32.53
N PHE A 742 -11.13 -11.93 -31.30
CA PHE A 742 -10.96 -12.78 -30.09
C PHE A 742 -12.05 -12.48 -29.06
N PRO A 743 -12.50 -13.51 -28.30
CA PRO A 743 -13.47 -13.32 -27.25
C PRO A 743 -12.83 -12.75 -26.00
N VAL A 744 -13.60 -11.95 -25.26
CA VAL A 744 -13.25 -11.46 -23.93
C VAL A 744 -14.47 -11.48 -23.03
N THR A 745 -14.26 -11.67 -21.72
CA THR A 745 -15.33 -11.62 -20.72
C THR A 745 -15.57 -10.20 -20.24
N VAL A 746 -16.81 -9.70 -20.31
CA VAL A 746 -17.22 -8.41 -19.72
C VAL A 746 -17.29 -8.55 -18.21
N ARG A 747 -16.53 -7.73 -17.48
CA ARG A 747 -16.40 -7.78 -16.02
C ARG A 747 -17.28 -6.74 -15.31
N ILE A 748 -18.53 -6.62 -15.79
CA ILE A 748 -19.64 -6.02 -15.04
C ILE A 748 -20.31 -7.18 -14.31
N ASP A 749 -20.12 -7.27 -12.99
CA ASP A 749 -20.34 -8.49 -12.24
C ASP A 749 -21.73 -8.55 -11.57
N THR A 750 -22.35 -7.41 -11.27
CA THR A 750 -23.67 -7.33 -10.62
C THR A 750 -24.71 -6.61 -11.49
N PRO A 751 -26.02 -6.89 -11.32
CA PRO A 751 -27.08 -6.16 -12.01
C PRO A 751 -27.04 -4.66 -11.73
N GLN A 752 -26.62 -4.25 -10.54
CA GLN A 752 -26.52 -2.85 -10.16
C GLN A 752 -25.40 -2.14 -10.93
N GLU A 753 -24.30 -2.81 -11.19
CA GLU A 753 -23.20 -2.25 -11.99
C GLU A 753 -23.59 -2.03 -13.46
N ILE A 754 -24.57 -2.78 -14.01
CA ILE A 754 -25.13 -2.51 -15.34
C ILE A 754 -25.73 -1.10 -15.36
N LEU A 755 -26.53 -0.75 -14.34
CA LEU A 755 -27.12 0.57 -14.21
C LEU A 755 -26.06 1.65 -14.09
N TYR A 756 -25.02 1.42 -13.29
CA TYR A 756 -23.91 2.37 -13.16
C TYR A 756 -23.25 2.64 -14.51
N TYR A 757 -22.93 1.60 -15.25
CA TYR A 757 -22.29 1.73 -16.55
C TYR A 757 -23.21 2.42 -17.57
N GLN A 758 -24.51 2.06 -17.63
CA GLN A 758 -25.52 2.68 -18.51
C GLN A 758 -25.71 4.17 -18.22
N HIS A 759 -25.54 4.58 -16.97
CA HIS A 759 -25.65 6.00 -16.57
C HIS A 759 -24.33 6.78 -16.74
N GLY A 760 -23.25 6.13 -17.19
CA GLY A 760 -21.93 6.75 -17.36
C GLY A 760 -21.09 6.82 -16.10
N GLY A 761 -21.54 6.19 -15.02
CA GLY A 761 -20.88 6.08 -13.72
C GLY A 761 -21.84 6.01 -12.54
N ILE A 762 -21.35 5.55 -11.39
CA ILE A 762 -22.15 5.37 -10.17
C ILE A 762 -22.69 6.71 -9.65
N LEU A 763 -21.87 7.76 -9.63
CA LEU A 763 -22.29 9.08 -9.12
C LEU A 763 -23.33 9.72 -10.03
N GLN A 764 -23.20 9.57 -11.35
CA GLN A 764 -24.21 10.03 -12.31
C GLN A 764 -25.55 9.30 -12.12
N TYR A 765 -25.51 8.00 -11.83
CA TYR A 765 -26.71 7.22 -11.49
C TYR A 765 -27.35 7.74 -10.21
N VAL A 766 -26.57 7.89 -9.13
CA VAL A 766 -27.04 8.34 -7.82
C VAL A 766 -27.66 9.75 -7.91
N LEU A 767 -27.00 10.67 -8.62
CA LEU A 767 -27.53 12.04 -8.80
C LEU A 767 -28.86 12.05 -9.55
N ARG A 768 -29.03 11.19 -10.57
CA ARG A 768 -30.32 11.08 -11.27
C ARG A 768 -31.40 10.48 -10.38
N GLN A 769 -31.07 9.50 -9.53
CA GLN A 769 -32.01 8.98 -8.54
C GLN A 769 -32.47 10.07 -7.57
N LEU A 770 -31.53 10.81 -6.99
CA LEU A 770 -31.85 11.91 -6.07
C LEU A 770 -32.68 13.00 -6.74
N ALA A 771 -32.46 13.23 -8.03
CA ALA A 771 -33.27 14.17 -8.83
C ALA A 771 -34.60 13.58 -9.32
N GLY A 772 -34.94 12.32 -8.97
CA GLY A 772 -36.13 11.63 -9.45
C GLY A 772 -36.16 11.35 -10.96
N LYS A 773 -34.94 11.11 -11.56
CA LYS A 773 -34.74 10.91 -13.01
C LYS A 773 -34.07 9.58 -13.37
N ALA A 774 -33.74 8.71 -12.39
CA ALA A 774 -33.15 7.39 -12.63
C ALA A 774 -34.20 6.28 -12.73
#